data_a5b182b4e906e2bd656c289791be1618
#
_entry.id   a5b182b4e906e2bd656c289791be1618
#
_cell.length_a   1.000
_cell.length_b   1.000
_cell.length_c   1.000
_cell.angle_alpha   90.00
_cell.angle_beta   90.00
_cell.angle_gamma   90.00
#
_symmetry.space_group_name_H-M   'P 1'
#
loop_
_entity.id
_entity.type
_entity.pdbx_description
1 polymer ?
#
loop_
_entity_poly.entity_id
_entity_poly.type
_entity_poly.pdbx_seq_one_letter_code
_entity_poly.pdbx_strand_id
1 'polypeptide(L)'
;MGLFIFDNGLDLVRHHAGQLLAALGEETGPADRALLRELLDDEAYDLMRQVHRDQEPRHGYVTWRHEAYGERELAFAALPLRDPDGRPEGVAAALVDLTGEIDAFSRYDTLHRGDAIGRSLDVARIAQELADTAALRLADTVTVDVLDSVLQGRLPHPGHVRENLLVRRVSAGAPEGERFPAAFPLGGRHGFPHAGPFARALSERRPQLVREAGEGDPWLALAVERGLAPRDTRSLIVVPLIGRGALMGLVTFYRGADSAPFSEKDLSTAAALVQRAGAVADNARLYTVERAAAQLLRRSLVPGALKSTATVQSAEGYVADGGQAWCEVIALSGARTALVVGDVTAGGVRGAAHMGQLRASLLALAEADLEPGELLSRLAALTSRLSAQDEDASGQDDPAFPVATCLYLVYDPLDASCVVASAGHPAPLYGAVESELSAAAIEIGPPLGVEYHAYETARFSLPEHGELALYTDGLTSVRPGGGESGAVALARALASARGSLDERCDQVLDALAPQRPTGDAVLLLAHTHPLPSGDVATWELDSDPKGVSTARKACSRQLAEWGLSDLSFTTELMVSELVTNAVRYGKPPIRLRLIRDRSLICETHDTGSCAPHVRHAAGGDEGGRGLFMLSQLAARWGVRFDPEGTTGKTVWAEQEIPE
;
A
#
# COMPACT_ATOMS: atom_id res chain seq x y z
N MET A 1 -43.09 -18.33 20.42
CA MET A 1 -42.32 -17.34 21.19
C MET A 1 -43.12 -16.99 22.45
N GLY A 2 -42.50 -17.10 23.62
CA GLY A 2 -43.06 -16.64 24.90
C GLY A 2 -42.18 -15.52 25.45
N LEU A 3 -42.79 -14.48 26.00
CA LEU A 3 -42.11 -13.37 26.65
C LEU A 3 -42.53 -13.33 28.12
N PHE A 4 -41.55 -13.26 29.02
CA PHE A 4 -41.75 -13.31 30.48
C PHE A 4 -41.02 -12.14 31.12
N ILE A 5 -41.65 -11.52 32.11
CA ILE A 5 -41.07 -10.41 32.84
C ILE A 5 -41.01 -10.82 34.32
N PHE A 6 -39.82 -10.73 34.88
CA PHE A 6 -39.51 -11.04 36.28
C PHE A 6 -39.11 -9.77 37.00
N ASP A 7 -39.50 -9.65 38.29
CA ASP A 7 -39.06 -8.57 39.15
C ASP A 7 -37.61 -8.76 39.67
N ASN A 8 -37.18 -7.88 40.57
CA ASN A 8 -35.86 -7.96 41.20
C ASN A 8 -35.63 -9.21 42.06
N GLY A 9 -36.69 -9.88 42.49
CA GLY A 9 -36.65 -11.16 43.19
C GLY A 9 -36.62 -12.36 42.25
N LEU A 10 -36.69 -12.14 40.95
CA LEU A 10 -36.91 -13.13 39.89
C LEU A 10 -38.25 -13.86 40.03
N ASP A 11 -39.27 -13.18 40.63
CA ASP A 11 -40.65 -13.63 40.61
C ASP A 11 -41.33 -13.16 39.31
N LEU A 12 -42.10 -14.05 38.69
CA LEU A 12 -42.81 -13.77 37.46
C LEU A 12 -43.91 -12.74 37.65
N VAL A 13 -43.74 -11.55 37.07
CA VAL A 13 -44.72 -10.45 37.18
C VAL A 13 -45.70 -10.44 36.01
N ARG A 14 -45.22 -10.69 34.80
CA ARG A 14 -46.03 -10.65 33.59
C ARG A 14 -45.53 -11.64 32.56
N HIS A 15 -46.41 -12.25 31.79
CA HIS A 15 -46.05 -13.12 30.69
C HIS A 15 -47.00 -12.94 29.50
N HIS A 16 -46.45 -13.25 28.31
CA HIS A 16 -47.21 -13.38 27.07
C HIS A 16 -46.67 -14.60 26.31
N ALA A 17 -47.36 -15.72 26.48
CA ALA A 17 -46.89 -17.03 26.00
C ALA A 17 -47.91 -17.73 25.06
N GLY A 18 -48.90 -16.99 24.52
CA GLY A 18 -50.00 -17.54 23.78
C GLY A 18 -49.67 -18.49 22.63
N GLN A 19 -48.65 -18.19 21.86
CA GLN A 19 -48.18 -19.08 20.76
C GLN A 19 -47.36 -20.27 21.27
N LEU A 20 -46.58 -20.10 22.33
CA LEU A 20 -45.79 -21.17 22.92
C LEU A 20 -46.70 -22.17 23.62
N LEU A 21 -47.70 -21.70 24.42
CA LEU A 21 -48.66 -22.53 25.10
C LEU A 21 -49.66 -23.20 24.14
N ALA A 22 -50.06 -22.52 23.06
CA ALA A 22 -50.90 -23.11 22.01
C ALA A 22 -50.15 -24.23 21.22
N ALA A 23 -48.83 -24.09 21.05
CA ALA A 23 -47.98 -25.14 20.44
C ALA A 23 -47.80 -26.34 21.40
N LEU A 24 -48.00 -26.14 22.69
CA LEU A 24 -47.98 -27.18 23.73
C LEU A 24 -49.39 -27.76 24.03
N GLY A 25 -50.45 -27.29 23.35
CA GLY A 25 -51.80 -27.89 23.38
C GLY A 25 -52.67 -27.44 24.54
N GLU A 26 -52.38 -26.34 25.24
CA GLU A 26 -53.22 -25.85 26.36
C GLU A 26 -53.85 -24.48 26.10
N GLU A 27 -55.12 -24.31 26.54
CA GLU A 27 -55.82 -23.02 26.61
C GLU A 27 -55.43 -22.28 27.91
N THR A 28 -55.17 -20.98 27.81
CA THR A 28 -54.66 -20.08 28.86
C THR A 28 -55.47 -20.12 30.17
N GLY A 29 -54.85 -20.54 31.31
CA GLY A 29 -55.43 -20.61 32.64
C GLY A 29 -54.41 -20.47 33.79
N PRO A 30 -54.84 -20.51 35.07
CA PRO A 30 -53.97 -20.35 36.26
C PRO A 30 -52.94 -21.48 36.47
N ALA A 31 -53.02 -22.58 35.68
CA ALA A 31 -52.00 -23.63 35.63
C ALA A 31 -50.67 -23.18 34.98
N ASP A 32 -50.67 -22.06 34.29
CA ASP A 32 -49.56 -21.56 33.52
C ASP A 32 -48.29 -21.27 34.35
N ARG A 33 -48.45 -20.87 35.63
CA ARG A 33 -47.28 -20.58 36.50
C ARG A 33 -46.51 -21.83 36.93
N ALA A 34 -47.16 -22.97 37.05
CA ALA A 34 -46.50 -24.23 37.39
C ALA A 34 -45.74 -24.77 36.18
N LEU A 35 -46.36 -24.74 35.00
CA LEU A 35 -45.75 -25.16 33.74
C LEU A 35 -44.57 -24.30 33.35
N LEU A 36 -44.66 -22.99 33.63
CA LEU A 36 -43.55 -22.05 33.37
C LEU A 36 -42.35 -22.25 34.31
N ARG A 37 -42.59 -22.72 35.54
CA ARG A 37 -41.53 -23.13 36.47
C ARG A 37 -40.83 -24.42 36.01
N GLU A 38 -41.54 -25.30 35.32
CA GLU A 38 -40.98 -26.51 34.74
C GLU A 38 -40.28 -26.24 33.41
N LEU A 39 -40.71 -25.22 32.65
CA LEU A 39 -40.07 -24.78 31.38
C LEU A 39 -38.73 -24.09 31.60
N LEU A 40 -38.53 -23.44 32.74
CA LEU A 40 -37.29 -22.77 33.12
C LEU A 40 -36.55 -23.67 34.12
N ASP A 41 -35.54 -24.39 33.60
CA ASP A 41 -34.67 -25.20 34.44
C ASP A 41 -33.73 -24.34 35.32
N ASP A 42 -32.93 -25.00 36.14
CA ASP A 42 -31.97 -24.32 37.02
C ASP A 42 -30.94 -23.49 36.23
N GLU A 43 -30.63 -23.91 35.02
CA GLU A 43 -29.65 -23.24 34.13
C GLU A 43 -30.20 -21.92 33.58
N ALA A 44 -31.49 -21.88 33.21
CA ALA A 44 -32.19 -20.66 32.81
C ALA A 44 -32.28 -19.65 33.96
N TYR A 45 -32.61 -20.15 35.18
CA TYR A 45 -32.60 -19.30 36.36
C TYR A 45 -31.22 -18.76 36.73
N ASP A 46 -30.19 -19.55 36.56
CA ASP A 46 -28.79 -19.09 36.78
C ASP A 46 -28.39 -18.02 35.78
N LEU A 47 -28.75 -18.16 34.50
CA LEU A 47 -28.57 -17.12 33.49
C LEU A 47 -29.31 -15.82 33.85
N MET A 48 -30.56 -15.91 34.29
CA MET A 48 -31.34 -14.73 34.73
C MET A 48 -30.70 -14.05 35.94
N ARG A 49 -30.20 -14.81 36.93
CA ARG A 49 -29.46 -14.29 38.09
C ARG A 49 -28.17 -13.55 37.64
N GLN A 50 -27.47 -14.07 36.66
CA GLN A 50 -26.29 -13.41 36.09
C GLN A 50 -26.67 -12.11 35.39
N VAL A 51 -27.71 -12.11 34.54
CA VAL A 51 -28.23 -10.91 33.87
C VAL A 51 -28.64 -9.83 34.87
N HIS A 52 -29.34 -10.23 35.93
CA HIS A 52 -29.75 -9.30 37.00
C HIS A 52 -28.56 -8.69 37.74
N ARG A 53 -27.52 -9.49 38.00
CA ARG A 53 -26.29 -9.06 38.69
C ARG A 53 -25.39 -8.18 37.80
N ASP A 54 -25.12 -8.64 36.59
CA ASP A 54 -24.13 -8.04 35.70
C ASP A 54 -24.73 -6.94 34.82
N GLN A 55 -26.09 -6.89 34.75
CA GLN A 55 -26.84 -5.96 33.89
C GLN A 55 -26.48 -6.05 32.40
N GLU A 56 -26.01 -7.21 31.95
CA GLU A 56 -25.68 -7.52 30.57
C GLU A 56 -26.64 -8.57 29.99
N PRO A 57 -27.09 -8.43 28.72
CA PRO A 57 -27.93 -9.43 28.06
C PRO A 57 -27.20 -10.78 27.94
N ARG A 58 -27.95 -11.86 28.15
CA ARG A 58 -27.45 -13.22 27.97
C ARG A 58 -28.45 -14.08 27.22
N HIS A 59 -27.93 -15.10 26.56
CA HIS A 59 -28.73 -16.09 25.84
C HIS A 59 -28.15 -17.50 26.03
N GLY A 60 -29.00 -18.49 25.87
CA GLY A 60 -28.63 -19.89 26.01
C GLY A 60 -29.71 -20.81 25.43
N TYR A 61 -29.52 -22.08 25.62
CA TYR A 61 -30.49 -23.11 25.24
C TYR A 61 -30.89 -23.89 26.45
N VAL A 62 -32.18 -24.28 26.50
CA VAL A 62 -32.77 -25.09 27.55
C VAL A 62 -33.40 -26.33 26.92
N THR A 63 -32.99 -27.50 27.34
CA THR A 63 -33.61 -28.76 26.94
C THR A 63 -34.74 -29.07 27.94
N TRP A 64 -35.98 -28.87 27.51
CA TRP A 64 -37.14 -29.16 28.33
C TRP A 64 -37.70 -30.58 28.06
N ARG A 65 -37.86 -31.38 29.11
CA ARG A 65 -38.44 -32.72 29.07
C ARG A 65 -39.72 -32.79 29.86
N HIS A 66 -40.81 -33.16 29.19
CA HIS A 66 -42.11 -33.29 29.85
C HIS A 66 -42.79 -34.59 29.42
N GLU A 67 -43.41 -35.32 30.36
CA GLU A 67 -44.03 -36.63 30.10
C GLU A 67 -45.09 -36.59 28.99
N ALA A 68 -45.90 -35.54 28.91
CA ALA A 68 -46.96 -35.40 27.91
C ALA A 68 -46.51 -34.81 26.57
N TYR A 69 -45.39 -34.02 26.52
CA TYR A 69 -44.99 -33.26 25.34
C TYR A 69 -43.64 -33.68 24.76
N GLY A 70 -42.99 -34.66 25.39
CA GLY A 70 -41.69 -35.16 24.98
C GLY A 70 -40.54 -34.20 25.28
N GLU A 71 -39.43 -34.38 24.58
CA GLU A 71 -38.25 -33.52 24.70
C GLU A 71 -38.35 -32.33 23.73
N ARG A 72 -38.17 -31.13 24.24
CA ARG A 72 -38.23 -29.87 23.52
C ARG A 72 -36.96 -29.07 23.72
N GLU A 73 -36.41 -28.50 22.66
CA GLU A 73 -35.31 -27.56 22.77
C GLU A 73 -35.80 -26.13 22.60
N LEU A 74 -35.52 -25.33 23.59
CA LEU A 74 -35.98 -23.94 23.68
C LEU A 74 -34.75 -23.01 23.63
N ALA A 75 -34.77 -22.02 22.76
CA ALA A 75 -33.83 -20.92 22.85
C ALA A 75 -34.32 -19.95 23.93
N PHE A 76 -33.40 -19.53 24.76
CA PHE A 76 -33.63 -18.63 25.87
C PHE A 76 -32.78 -17.37 25.72
N ALA A 77 -33.41 -16.20 25.85
CA ALA A 77 -32.70 -14.91 25.89
C ALA A 77 -33.20 -14.12 27.10
N ALA A 78 -32.28 -13.59 27.89
CA ALA A 78 -32.60 -12.76 29.05
C ALA A 78 -31.98 -11.37 28.91
N LEU A 79 -32.76 -10.34 29.21
CA LEU A 79 -32.42 -8.93 29.10
C LEU A 79 -32.68 -8.22 30.42
N PRO A 80 -31.79 -7.33 30.89
CA PRO A 80 -32.06 -6.53 32.09
C PRO A 80 -33.14 -5.49 31.80
N LEU A 81 -34.09 -5.36 32.71
CA LEU A 81 -35.08 -4.29 32.70
C LEU A 81 -34.66 -3.17 33.65
N ARG A 82 -34.81 -1.94 33.18
CA ARG A 82 -34.49 -0.73 33.93
C ARG A 82 -35.68 0.22 33.96
N ASP A 83 -35.84 0.92 35.07
CA ASP A 83 -36.78 2.02 35.17
C ASP A 83 -36.33 3.25 34.35
N PRO A 84 -37.17 4.29 34.17
CA PRO A 84 -36.80 5.51 33.48
C PRO A 84 -35.60 6.25 34.08
N ASP A 85 -35.27 5.98 35.36
CA ASP A 85 -34.11 6.54 36.06
C ASP A 85 -32.85 5.67 35.89
N GLY A 86 -32.93 4.57 35.12
CA GLY A 86 -31.82 3.66 34.82
C GLY A 86 -31.53 2.61 35.90
N ARG A 87 -32.37 2.50 36.96
CA ARG A 87 -32.19 1.51 38.02
C ARG A 87 -32.73 0.14 37.60
N PRO A 88 -32.09 -0.97 38.05
CA PRO A 88 -32.61 -2.30 37.76
C PRO A 88 -34.03 -2.50 38.27
N GLU A 89 -34.96 -2.88 37.40
CA GLU A 89 -36.36 -3.17 37.71
C GLU A 89 -36.68 -4.67 37.65
N GLY A 90 -35.84 -5.45 36.95
CA GLY A 90 -36.01 -6.89 36.81
C GLY A 90 -35.31 -7.46 35.58
N VAL A 91 -35.82 -8.59 35.06
CA VAL A 91 -35.30 -9.28 33.89
C VAL A 91 -36.46 -9.64 32.95
N ALA A 92 -36.30 -9.33 31.66
CA ALA A 92 -37.17 -9.87 30.63
C ALA A 92 -36.56 -11.13 30.04
N ALA A 93 -37.32 -12.24 29.95
CA ALA A 93 -36.88 -13.47 29.30
C ALA A 93 -37.78 -13.80 28.11
N ALA A 94 -37.19 -14.20 27.03
CA ALA A 94 -37.88 -14.69 25.84
C ALA A 94 -37.52 -16.17 25.62
N LEU A 95 -38.53 -16.99 25.37
CA LEU A 95 -38.37 -18.39 24.99
C LEU A 95 -38.96 -18.62 23.60
N VAL A 96 -38.24 -19.38 22.82
CA VAL A 96 -38.66 -19.80 21.46
C VAL A 96 -38.49 -21.31 21.37
N ASP A 97 -39.59 -22.03 21.09
CA ASP A 97 -39.51 -23.46 20.80
C ASP A 97 -38.80 -23.67 19.48
N LEU A 98 -37.67 -24.34 19.53
CA LEU A 98 -36.84 -24.71 18.40
C LEU A 98 -36.96 -26.18 18.03
N THR A 99 -37.86 -26.94 18.67
CA THR A 99 -38.12 -28.36 18.40
C THR A 99 -38.58 -28.53 16.95
N GLY A 100 -37.69 -28.81 16.04
CA GLY A 100 -37.91 -28.81 14.58
C GLY A 100 -37.32 -27.61 13.86
N GLU A 101 -36.77 -26.65 14.58
CA GLU A 101 -36.06 -25.48 14.02
C GLU A 101 -34.60 -25.33 14.52
N ILE A 102 -34.07 -26.33 15.26
CA ILE A 102 -32.65 -26.39 15.67
C ILE A 102 -31.72 -26.09 14.51
N ASP A 103 -32.08 -26.60 13.36
CA ASP A 103 -31.46 -26.25 12.10
C ASP A 103 -31.51 -24.76 11.70
N ALA A 104 -32.54 -24.00 12.11
CA ALA A 104 -32.70 -22.59 11.74
C ALA A 104 -31.77 -21.70 12.58
N PHE A 105 -31.60 -22.03 13.86
CA PHE A 105 -30.75 -21.25 14.76
C PHE A 105 -29.27 -21.59 14.58
N SER A 106 -28.93 -22.83 14.31
CA SER A 106 -27.59 -23.25 13.90
C SER A 106 -27.18 -22.57 12.59
N ARG A 107 -28.16 -22.37 11.68
CA ARG A 107 -27.99 -21.62 10.42
C ARG A 107 -27.83 -20.13 10.67
N TYR A 108 -28.62 -19.54 11.55
CA TYR A 108 -28.52 -18.13 11.93
C TYR A 108 -27.14 -17.83 12.56
N ASP A 109 -26.68 -18.70 13.47
CA ASP A 109 -25.34 -18.58 14.07
C ASP A 109 -24.22 -18.84 13.04
N THR A 110 -24.39 -19.76 12.10
CA THR A 110 -23.46 -19.99 10.99
C THR A 110 -23.41 -18.78 10.04
N LEU A 111 -24.55 -18.14 9.78
CA LEU A 111 -24.63 -16.94 8.95
C LEU A 111 -24.08 -15.71 9.69
N HIS A 112 -24.29 -15.60 11.03
CA HIS A 112 -23.71 -14.52 11.83
C HIS A 112 -22.22 -14.68 12.09
N ARG A 113 -21.73 -15.91 12.27
CA ARG A 113 -20.27 -16.19 12.31
C ARG A 113 -19.61 -16.04 10.94
N GLY A 114 -20.40 -16.03 9.87
CA GLY A 114 -19.99 -15.55 8.56
C GLY A 114 -19.44 -14.11 8.59
N ASP A 115 -19.61 -13.32 9.67
CA ASP A 115 -18.92 -12.05 9.88
C ASP A 115 -17.40 -12.21 10.04
N ALA A 116 -16.91 -13.44 10.27
CA ALA A 116 -15.50 -13.76 10.21
C ALA A 116 -14.97 -13.84 8.76
N ILE A 117 -15.87 -14.12 7.79
CA ILE A 117 -15.49 -14.19 6.36
C ILE A 117 -15.37 -12.76 5.82
N GLY A 118 -14.17 -12.40 5.36
CA GLY A 118 -13.93 -11.12 4.72
C GLY A 118 -13.11 -10.12 5.54
N ARG A 119 -12.43 -10.60 6.55
CA ARG A 119 -11.41 -9.81 7.26
C ARG A 119 -10.10 -9.68 6.50
N SER A 120 -9.94 -10.45 5.42
CA SER A 120 -8.76 -10.46 4.57
C SER A 120 -9.08 -9.93 3.17
N LEU A 121 -8.09 -9.33 2.52
CA LEU A 121 -8.10 -8.98 1.09
C LEU A 121 -7.35 -10.03 0.25
N ASP A 122 -7.19 -11.25 0.78
CA ASP A 122 -6.58 -12.40 0.09
C ASP A 122 -7.65 -13.46 -0.18
N VAL A 123 -7.84 -13.79 -1.46
CA VAL A 123 -8.83 -14.78 -1.92
C VAL A 123 -8.59 -16.16 -1.29
N ALA A 124 -7.32 -16.57 -1.10
CA ALA A 124 -6.99 -17.86 -0.49
C ALA A 124 -7.38 -17.90 0.99
N ARG A 125 -7.15 -16.82 1.71
CA ARG A 125 -7.51 -16.70 3.12
C ARG A 125 -9.02 -16.64 3.32
N ILE A 126 -9.74 -15.92 2.45
CA ILE A 126 -11.21 -15.90 2.44
C ILE A 126 -11.77 -17.32 2.19
N ALA A 127 -11.16 -18.05 1.26
CA ALA A 127 -11.53 -19.44 0.98
C ALA A 127 -11.31 -20.34 2.20
N GLN A 128 -10.23 -20.15 2.98
CA GLN A 128 -9.97 -20.89 4.21
C GLN A 128 -10.99 -20.54 5.28
N GLU A 129 -11.26 -19.24 5.53
CA GLU A 129 -12.28 -18.78 6.48
C GLU A 129 -13.67 -19.38 6.17
N LEU A 130 -14.01 -19.47 4.87
CA LEU A 130 -15.24 -20.12 4.41
C LEU A 130 -15.24 -21.63 4.72
N ALA A 131 -14.16 -22.34 4.37
CA ALA A 131 -14.07 -23.78 4.57
C ALA A 131 -14.14 -24.14 6.06
N ASP A 132 -13.42 -23.44 6.91
CA ASP A 132 -13.39 -23.66 8.37
C ASP A 132 -14.75 -23.38 9.01
N THR A 133 -15.38 -22.26 8.62
CA THR A 133 -16.73 -21.91 9.13
C THR A 133 -17.78 -22.96 8.75
N ALA A 134 -17.69 -23.47 7.53
CA ALA A 134 -18.67 -24.42 7.01
C ALA A 134 -18.44 -25.86 7.55
N ALA A 135 -17.18 -26.27 7.74
CA ALA A 135 -16.84 -27.59 8.27
C ALA A 135 -17.25 -27.78 9.74
N LEU A 136 -17.30 -26.69 10.51
CA LEU A 136 -17.69 -26.76 11.93
C LEU A 136 -19.15 -27.20 12.15
N ARG A 137 -20.08 -26.93 11.20
CA ARG A 137 -21.51 -27.09 11.47
C ARG A 137 -22.37 -27.55 10.30
N LEU A 138 -21.87 -27.50 9.08
CA LEU A 138 -22.69 -27.78 7.90
C LEU A 138 -22.29 -29.08 7.21
N ALA A 139 -21.00 -29.46 7.25
CA ALA A 139 -20.50 -30.60 6.50
C ALA A 139 -19.33 -31.28 7.22
N ASP A 140 -19.12 -32.56 6.96
CA ASP A 140 -17.96 -33.29 7.49
C ASP A 140 -16.66 -32.86 6.81
N THR A 141 -16.78 -32.43 5.55
CA THR A 141 -15.67 -31.92 4.76
C THR A 141 -16.14 -30.84 3.80
N VAL A 142 -15.34 -29.79 3.66
CA VAL A 142 -15.60 -28.68 2.72
C VAL A 142 -14.35 -28.43 1.89
N THR A 143 -14.51 -28.28 0.57
CA THR A 143 -13.41 -27.90 -0.32
C THR A 143 -13.76 -26.61 -1.07
N VAL A 144 -12.77 -25.76 -1.24
CA VAL A 144 -12.87 -24.53 -2.04
C VAL A 144 -11.87 -24.59 -3.17
N ASP A 145 -12.40 -24.66 -4.38
CA ASP A 145 -11.64 -24.75 -5.62
C ASP A 145 -11.85 -23.47 -6.42
N VAL A 146 -10.81 -22.66 -6.60
CA VAL A 146 -10.86 -21.35 -7.26
C VAL A 146 -10.22 -21.43 -8.64
N LEU A 147 -10.78 -20.73 -9.62
CA LEU A 147 -10.20 -20.61 -10.95
C LEU A 147 -8.79 -19.98 -10.87
N ASP A 148 -7.83 -20.57 -11.55
CA ASP A 148 -6.45 -20.10 -11.55
C ASP A 148 -6.31 -18.65 -12.04
N SER A 149 -7.18 -18.24 -12.99
CA SER A 149 -7.26 -16.86 -13.46
C SER A 149 -7.69 -15.87 -12.37
N VAL A 150 -8.58 -16.29 -11.45
CA VAL A 150 -9.07 -15.46 -10.35
C VAL A 150 -7.98 -15.19 -9.33
N LEU A 151 -7.17 -16.20 -9.03
CA LEU A 151 -5.98 -16.04 -8.16
C LEU A 151 -4.94 -15.08 -8.76
N GLN A 152 -4.94 -14.92 -10.09
CA GLN A 152 -4.12 -13.95 -10.82
C GLN A 152 -4.83 -12.60 -11.03
N GLY A 153 -5.97 -12.38 -10.37
CA GLY A 153 -6.77 -11.17 -10.48
C GLY A 153 -7.67 -11.09 -11.73
N ARG A 154 -7.61 -12.05 -12.65
CA ARG A 154 -8.36 -12.02 -13.91
C ARG A 154 -9.69 -12.77 -13.80
N LEU A 155 -10.77 -12.17 -14.29
CA LEU A 155 -12.04 -12.88 -14.45
C LEU A 155 -12.02 -13.76 -15.72
N PRO A 156 -12.69 -14.92 -15.69
CA PRO A 156 -12.91 -15.69 -16.90
C PRO A 156 -13.77 -14.87 -17.87
N HIS A 157 -13.52 -15.03 -19.17
CA HIS A 157 -14.31 -14.35 -20.22
C HIS A 157 -15.79 -14.71 -20.06
N PRO A 158 -16.70 -13.74 -20.21
CA PRO A 158 -18.13 -14.02 -20.25
C PRO A 158 -18.43 -14.91 -21.46
N GLY A 159 -18.85 -16.14 -21.22
CA GLY A 159 -19.14 -17.14 -22.25
C GLY A 159 -19.45 -18.49 -21.65
N HIS A 160 -19.77 -19.48 -22.48
CA HIS A 160 -19.97 -20.85 -22.01
C HIS A 160 -18.68 -21.37 -21.38
N VAL A 161 -18.84 -21.98 -20.21
CA VAL A 161 -17.75 -22.66 -19.50
C VAL A 161 -17.16 -23.72 -20.46
N ARG A 162 -15.91 -23.53 -20.91
CA ARG A 162 -15.23 -24.53 -21.73
C ARG A 162 -15.06 -25.82 -20.93
N GLU A 163 -15.16 -26.97 -21.58
CA GLU A 163 -15.13 -28.30 -20.98
C GLU A 163 -13.87 -28.62 -20.14
N ASN A 164 -12.83 -27.78 -20.18
CA ASN A 164 -11.56 -27.94 -19.44
C ASN A 164 -11.26 -26.74 -18.54
N LEU A 165 -12.18 -26.40 -17.64
CA LEU A 165 -11.91 -25.38 -16.64
C LEU A 165 -10.94 -25.91 -15.60
N LEU A 166 -9.73 -25.35 -15.56
CA LEU A 166 -8.75 -25.65 -14.53
C LEU A 166 -9.00 -24.79 -13.30
N VAL A 167 -9.22 -25.43 -12.19
CA VAL A 167 -9.30 -24.84 -10.85
C VAL A 167 -8.09 -25.24 -10.00
N ARG A 168 -7.84 -24.47 -8.99
CA ARG A 168 -6.82 -24.76 -7.98
C ARG A 168 -7.53 -24.96 -6.65
N ARG A 169 -7.23 -26.06 -5.96
CA ARG A 169 -7.71 -26.25 -4.58
C ARG A 169 -6.98 -25.30 -3.66
N VAL A 170 -7.71 -24.33 -3.15
CA VAL A 170 -7.16 -23.26 -2.32
C VAL A 170 -7.31 -23.60 -0.85
N SER A 171 -8.42 -24.25 -0.49
CA SER A 171 -8.70 -24.60 0.90
C SER A 171 -9.46 -25.91 1.02
N ALA A 172 -9.30 -26.54 2.16
CA ALA A 172 -10.11 -27.64 2.64
C ALA A 172 -10.28 -27.53 4.16
N GLY A 173 -11.51 -27.69 4.63
CA GLY A 173 -11.89 -27.71 6.05
C GLY A 173 -12.46 -29.05 6.44
N ALA A 174 -12.10 -29.53 7.66
CA ALA A 174 -12.69 -30.68 8.33
C ALA A 174 -12.80 -30.37 9.83
N PRO A 175 -13.70 -31.04 10.60
CA PRO A 175 -13.78 -30.89 12.04
C PRO A 175 -12.43 -31.14 12.73
N GLU A 176 -12.21 -30.54 13.90
CA GLU A 176 -10.96 -30.67 14.66
C GLU A 176 -10.63 -32.15 14.95
N GLY A 177 -9.45 -32.58 14.49
CA GLY A 177 -8.92 -33.94 14.69
C GLY A 177 -8.98 -34.85 13.48
N GLU A 178 -9.80 -34.60 12.47
CA GLU A 178 -9.82 -35.35 11.22
C GLU A 178 -8.91 -34.66 10.19
N ARG A 179 -7.79 -35.28 9.87
CA ARG A 179 -6.98 -34.86 8.73
C ARG A 179 -7.76 -35.18 7.46
N PHE A 180 -8.02 -34.18 6.63
CA PHE A 180 -8.47 -34.38 5.26
C PHE A 180 -7.57 -35.45 4.61
N PRO A 181 -8.12 -36.56 4.11
CA PRO A 181 -7.28 -37.55 3.44
C PRO A 181 -6.52 -36.84 2.34
N ALA A 182 -5.19 -36.93 2.38
CA ALA A 182 -4.23 -36.19 1.55
C ALA A 182 -4.29 -36.56 0.05
N ALA A 183 -5.48 -36.80 -0.47
CA ALA A 183 -5.71 -37.27 -1.83
C ALA A 183 -5.44 -36.19 -2.88
N PHE A 184 -5.69 -34.92 -2.56
CA PHE A 184 -5.41 -33.81 -3.48
C PHE A 184 -4.74 -32.66 -2.72
N PRO A 185 -3.48 -32.33 -3.05
CA PRO A 185 -2.73 -31.33 -2.30
C PRO A 185 -3.31 -29.93 -2.49
N LEU A 186 -3.31 -29.13 -1.42
CA LEU A 186 -3.58 -27.70 -1.49
C LEU A 186 -2.61 -27.06 -2.51
N GLY A 187 -3.11 -26.14 -3.32
CA GLY A 187 -2.36 -25.50 -4.40
C GLY A 187 -2.32 -26.31 -5.71
N GLY A 188 -2.76 -27.59 -5.71
CA GLY A 188 -2.81 -28.43 -6.91
C GLY A 188 -3.86 -27.95 -7.91
N ARG A 189 -3.53 -27.99 -9.21
CA ARG A 189 -4.45 -27.69 -10.32
C ARG A 189 -5.18 -28.95 -10.76
N HIS A 190 -6.47 -28.87 -10.95
CA HIS A 190 -7.28 -29.99 -11.45
C HIS A 190 -8.48 -29.51 -12.27
N GLY A 191 -9.10 -30.44 -12.98
CA GLY A 191 -10.39 -30.27 -13.63
C GLY A 191 -11.42 -31.23 -13.05
N PHE A 192 -12.67 -30.81 -13.00
CA PHE A 192 -13.76 -31.68 -12.57
C PHE A 192 -14.19 -32.67 -13.66
N PRO A 193 -14.82 -33.80 -13.29
CA PRO A 193 -15.44 -34.70 -14.25
C PRO A 193 -16.44 -33.96 -15.15
N HIS A 194 -16.48 -34.30 -16.44
CA HIS A 194 -17.35 -33.65 -17.43
C HIS A 194 -18.85 -33.96 -17.24
N ALA A 195 -19.18 -34.93 -16.42
CA ALA A 195 -20.55 -35.30 -16.06
C ALA A 195 -20.73 -35.21 -14.53
N GLY A 196 -21.98 -35.07 -14.08
CA GLY A 196 -22.32 -35.06 -12.67
C GLY A 196 -22.56 -33.65 -12.10
N PRO A 197 -22.63 -33.55 -10.76
CA PRO A 197 -23.06 -32.31 -10.09
C PRO A 197 -22.06 -31.16 -10.27
N PHE A 198 -20.76 -31.44 -10.36
CA PHE A 198 -19.72 -30.43 -10.58
C PHE A 198 -19.89 -29.71 -11.93
N ALA A 199 -20.06 -30.51 -13.00
CA ALA A 199 -20.24 -29.97 -14.34
C ALA A 199 -21.54 -29.16 -14.45
N ARG A 200 -22.63 -29.65 -13.83
CA ARG A 200 -23.90 -28.92 -13.80
C ARG A 200 -23.79 -27.61 -13.01
N ALA A 201 -23.18 -27.63 -11.84
CA ALA A 201 -22.98 -26.41 -11.05
C ALA A 201 -22.18 -25.34 -11.82
N LEU A 202 -21.14 -25.75 -12.57
CA LEU A 202 -20.32 -24.87 -13.39
C LEU A 202 -21.10 -24.31 -14.60
N SER A 203 -21.83 -25.18 -15.34
CA SER A 203 -22.52 -24.79 -16.57
C SER A 203 -23.77 -23.99 -16.32
N GLU A 204 -24.61 -24.42 -15.38
CA GLU A 204 -25.88 -23.78 -15.03
C GLU A 204 -25.70 -22.60 -14.06
N ARG A 205 -24.54 -22.49 -13.41
CA ARG A 205 -24.23 -21.50 -12.36
C ARG A 205 -25.26 -21.52 -11.22
N ARG A 206 -25.72 -22.73 -10.87
CA ARG A 206 -26.70 -22.97 -9.81
C ARG A 206 -26.19 -24.02 -8.84
N PRO A 207 -26.55 -23.91 -7.56
CA PRO A 207 -26.25 -24.95 -6.58
C PRO A 207 -26.84 -26.28 -6.96
N GLN A 208 -26.14 -27.38 -6.66
CA GLN A 208 -26.55 -28.75 -6.91
C GLN A 208 -26.59 -29.51 -5.58
N LEU A 209 -27.68 -30.24 -5.32
CA LEU A 209 -27.84 -31.14 -4.18
C LEU A 209 -27.87 -32.58 -4.66
N VAL A 210 -27.02 -33.43 -4.08
CA VAL A 210 -27.06 -34.87 -4.22
C VAL A 210 -27.30 -35.47 -2.84
N ARG A 211 -28.52 -35.98 -2.60
CA ARG A 211 -28.94 -36.54 -1.30
C ARG A 211 -28.37 -37.92 -1.05
N GLU A 212 -28.28 -38.73 -2.08
CA GLU A 212 -27.74 -40.08 -2.06
C GLU A 212 -26.72 -40.20 -3.17
N ALA A 213 -25.46 -40.40 -2.83
CA ALA A 213 -24.36 -40.69 -3.73
C ALA A 213 -23.79 -42.08 -3.33
N GLY A 214 -23.45 -42.87 -4.30
CA GLY A 214 -22.98 -44.23 -4.04
C GLY A 214 -21.92 -44.72 -5.03
N GLU A 215 -21.39 -45.91 -4.76
CA GLU A 215 -20.34 -46.55 -5.58
C GLU A 215 -20.79 -46.79 -7.05
N GLY A 216 -22.11 -46.80 -7.31
CA GLY A 216 -22.66 -46.93 -8.65
C GLY A 216 -22.65 -45.64 -9.49
N ASP A 217 -22.27 -44.50 -8.91
CA ASP A 217 -22.19 -43.22 -9.63
C ASP A 217 -20.85 -43.02 -10.33
N PRO A 218 -20.79 -43.07 -11.69
CA PRO A 218 -19.52 -42.99 -12.42
C PRO A 218 -18.76 -41.66 -12.17
N TRP A 219 -19.47 -40.58 -11.94
CA TRP A 219 -18.88 -39.26 -11.65
C TRP A 219 -18.22 -39.24 -10.27
N LEU A 220 -18.83 -39.95 -9.27
CA LEU A 220 -18.27 -40.01 -7.91
C LEU A 220 -17.03 -40.90 -7.90
N ALA A 221 -17.10 -42.10 -8.53
CA ALA A 221 -15.95 -42.99 -8.66
C ALA A 221 -14.74 -42.25 -9.26
N LEU A 222 -14.96 -41.51 -10.34
CA LEU A 222 -13.92 -40.70 -10.99
C LEU A 222 -13.43 -39.55 -10.09
N ALA A 223 -14.31 -38.89 -9.35
CA ALA A 223 -13.92 -37.83 -8.41
C ALA A 223 -13.08 -38.38 -7.25
N VAL A 224 -13.44 -39.54 -6.73
CA VAL A 224 -12.67 -40.24 -5.67
C VAL A 224 -11.31 -40.74 -6.20
N GLU A 225 -11.29 -41.33 -7.39
CA GLU A 225 -10.05 -41.77 -8.04
C GLU A 225 -9.06 -40.60 -8.22
N ARG A 226 -9.55 -39.45 -8.61
CA ARG A 226 -8.74 -38.24 -8.76
C ARG A 226 -8.45 -37.50 -7.46
N GLY A 227 -8.95 -37.98 -6.33
CA GLY A 227 -8.79 -37.37 -5.01
C GLY A 227 -9.59 -36.08 -4.82
N LEU A 228 -10.59 -35.84 -5.64
CA LEU A 228 -11.43 -34.63 -5.59
C LEU A 228 -12.51 -34.73 -4.52
N ALA A 229 -12.99 -35.94 -4.21
CA ALA A 229 -14.01 -36.23 -3.22
C ALA A 229 -13.51 -37.27 -2.19
N PRO A 230 -13.96 -37.19 -0.92
CA PRO A 230 -13.74 -38.26 0.07
C PRO A 230 -14.34 -39.60 -0.38
N ARG A 231 -13.70 -40.73 0.00
CA ARG A 231 -14.14 -42.07 -0.40
C ARG A 231 -15.48 -42.50 0.19
N ASP A 232 -15.79 -42.01 1.37
CA ASP A 232 -16.98 -42.29 2.16
C ASP A 232 -18.16 -41.33 1.84
N THR A 233 -18.04 -40.48 0.83
CA THR A 233 -19.08 -39.53 0.44
C THR A 233 -20.41 -40.21 0.16
N ARG A 234 -21.46 -39.85 0.91
CA ARG A 234 -22.84 -40.33 0.76
C ARG A 234 -23.81 -39.22 0.31
N SER A 235 -23.51 -37.99 0.67
CA SER A 235 -24.30 -36.83 0.24
C SER A 235 -23.39 -35.64 -0.01
N LEU A 236 -23.73 -34.79 -0.98
CA LEU A 236 -22.95 -33.58 -1.24
C LEU A 236 -23.80 -32.43 -1.75
N ILE A 237 -23.29 -31.22 -1.47
CA ILE A 237 -23.77 -29.96 -2.05
C ILE A 237 -22.61 -29.34 -2.84
N VAL A 238 -22.87 -28.94 -4.08
CA VAL A 238 -21.91 -28.21 -4.92
C VAL A 238 -22.47 -26.81 -5.19
N VAL A 239 -21.78 -25.78 -4.74
CA VAL A 239 -22.19 -24.39 -4.92
C VAL A 239 -21.17 -23.63 -5.76
N PRO A 240 -21.57 -23.00 -6.88
CA PRO A 240 -20.66 -22.16 -7.64
C PRO A 240 -20.32 -20.89 -6.83
N LEU A 241 -19.04 -20.59 -6.73
CA LEU A 241 -18.53 -19.35 -6.13
C LEU A 241 -18.65 -18.25 -7.19
N ILE A 242 -19.57 -17.31 -6.97
CA ILE A 242 -19.87 -16.24 -7.93
C ILE A 242 -19.65 -14.89 -7.25
N GLY A 243 -18.87 -14.01 -7.89
CA GLY A 243 -18.68 -12.60 -7.52
C GLY A 243 -19.13 -11.70 -8.66
N ARG A 244 -20.04 -10.73 -8.41
CA ARG A 244 -20.60 -9.79 -9.41
C ARG A 244 -21.03 -10.45 -10.73
N GLY A 245 -21.64 -11.64 -10.66
CA GLY A 245 -22.11 -12.39 -11.82
C GLY A 245 -21.03 -13.21 -12.55
N ALA A 246 -19.77 -13.12 -12.16
CA ALA A 246 -18.69 -13.92 -12.73
C ALA A 246 -18.43 -15.17 -11.90
N LEU A 247 -18.25 -16.33 -12.58
CA LEU A 247 -17.86 -17.57 -11.93
C LEU A 247 -16.39 -17.47 -11.50
N MET A 248 -16.12 -17.68 -10.20
CA MET A 248 -14.78 -17.64 -9.61
C MET A 248 -14.27 -19.02 -9.22
N GLY A 249 -15.17 -20.01 -9.02
CA GLY A 249 -14.79 -21.35 -8.59
C GLY A 249 -15.98 -22.17 -8.15
N LEU A 250 -15.70 -23.24 -7.39
CA LEU A 250 -16.69 -24.11 -6.76
C LEU A 250 -16.38 -24.31 -5.28
N VAL A 251 -17.42 -24.41 -4.48
CA VAL A 251 -17.36 -24.86 -3.08
C VAL A 251 -18.16 -26.15 -2.99
N THR A 252 -17.55 -27.18 -2.43
CA THR A 252 -18.21 -28.48 -2.29
C THR A 252 -18.23 -28.89 -0.82
N PHE A 253 -19.42 -29.26 -0.35
CA PHE A 253 -19.69 -29.76 0.99
C PHE A 253 -19.97 -31.26 0.90
N TYR A 254 -19.32 -32.04 1.73
CA TYR A 254 -19.43 -33.50 1.75
C TYR A 254 -19.93 -33.99 3.10
N ARG A 255 -20.81 -35.00 3.08
CA ARG A 255 -21.18 -35.80 4.25
C ARG A 255 -20.92 -37.27 3.98
N GLY A 256 -20.35 -37.96 4.96
CA GLY A 256 -20.07 -39.37 4.95
C GLY A 256 -21.24 -40.25 5.41
N ALA A 257 -20.96 -41.52 5.67
CA ALA A 257 -21.99 -42.50 6.07
C ALA A 257 -22.57 -42.25 7.47
N ASP A 258 -21.80 -41.64 8.36
CA ASP A 258 -22.18 -41.39 9.75
C ASP A 258 -23.04 -40.10 9.91
N SER A 259 -23.12 -39.30 8.88
CA SER A 259 -23.89 -38.06 8.87
C SER A 259 -25.21 -38.18 8.13
N ALA A 260 -26.27 -37.48 8.58
CA ALA A 260 -27.55 -37.42 7.87
C ALA A 260 -27.36 -36.77 6.49
N PRO A 261 -28.06 -37.26 5.43
CA PRO A 261 -27.98 -36.67 4.10
C PRO A 261 -28.36 -35.18 4.10
N PHE A 262 -27.77 -34.41 3.21
CA PHE A 262 -28.12 -32.98 3.05
C PHE A 262 -29.58 -32.78 2.64
N SER A 263 -30.21 -31.74 3.20
CA SER A 263 -31.56 -31.30 2.91
C SER A 263 -31.58 -30.05 1.99
N GLU A 264 -32.77 -29.66 1.48
CA GLU A 264 -32.97 -28.38 0.76
C GLU A 264 -32.64 -27.15 1.64
N LYS A 265 -32.83 -27.30 2.94
CA LYS A 265 -32.50 -26.28 3.90
C LYS A 265 -30.98 -26.10 4.02
N ASP A 266 -30.20 -27.21 4.01
CA ASP A 266 -28.74 -27.15 4.00
C ASP A 266 -28.22 -26.53 2.72
N LEU A 267 -28.85 -26.85 1.57
CA LEU A 267 -28.54 -26.24 0.28
C LEU A 267 -28.70 -24.72 0.32
N SER A 268 -29.80 -24.23 0.89
CA SER A 268 -30.06 -22.78 0.99
C SER A 268 -29.02 -22.08 1.89
N THR A 269 -28.64 -22.72 2.99
CA THR A 269 -27.61 -22.21 3.92
C THR A 269 -26.22 -22.18 3.26
N ALA A 270 -25.84 -23.27 2.61
CA ALA A 270 -24.59 -23.35 1.87
C ALA A 270 -24.51 -22.29 0.75
N ALA A 271 -25.61 -22.12 0.00
CA ALA A 271 -25.69 -21.13 -1.07
C ALA A 271 -25.52 -19.70 -0.53
N ALA A 272 -26.20 -19.35 0.57
CA ALA A 272 -26.09 -18.03 1.19
C ALA A 272 -24.66 -17.73 1.70
N LEU A 273 -24.03 -18.73 2.34
CA LEU A 273 -22.66 -18.60 2.83
C LEU A 273 -21.65 -18.40 1.69
N VAL A 274 -21.76 -19.19 0.61
CA VAL A 274 -20.89 -19.10 -0.57
C VAL A 274 -21.14 -17.81 -1.35
N GLN A 275 -22.39 -17.35 -1.45
CA GLN A 275 -22.70 -16.07 -2.09
C GLN A 275 -22.01 -14.89 -1.38
N ARG A 276 -22.03 -14.89 -0.04
CA ARG A 276 -21.33 -13.88 0.74
C ARG A 276 -19.81 -13.94 0.51
N ALA A 277 -19.23 -15.14 0.61
CA ALA A 277 -17.80 -15.34 0.34
C ALA A 277 -17.40 -14.91 -1.08
N GLY A 278 -18.26 -15.18 -2.07
CA GLY A 278 -18.05 -14.75 -3.46
C GLY A 278 -17.97 -13.23 -3.64
N ALA A 279 -18.85 -12.49 -2.95
CA ALA A 279 -18.82 -11.02 -2.98
C ALA A 279 -17.53 -10.46 -2.37
N VAL A 280 -17.09 -11.02 -1.25
CA VAL A 280 -15.85 -10.61 -0.57
C VAL A 280 -14.60 -11.02 -1.37
N ALA A 281 -14.60 -12.24 -1.92
CA ALA A 281 -13.51 -12.72 -2.76
C ALA A 281 -13.34 -11.88 -4.04
N ASP A 282 -14.42 -11.39 -4.64
CA ASP A 282 -14.34 -10.50 -5.80
C ASP A 282 -13.77 -9.12 -5.42
N ASN A 283 -14.12 -8.59 -4.26
CA ASN A 283 -13.50 -7.36 -3.76
C ASN A 283 -11.98 -7.54 -3.53
N ALA A 284 -11.57 -8.67 -2.93
CA ALA A 284 -10.16 -9.00 -2.74
C ALA A 284 -9.41 -9.14 -4.08
N ARG A 285 -10.04 -9.77 -5.08
CA ARG A 285 -9.50 -9.87 -6.43
C ARG A 285 -9.32 -8.50 -7.08
N LEU A 286 -10.33 -7.62 -7.00
CA LEU A 286 -10.23 -6.25 -7.54
C LEU A 286 -9.08 -5.48 -6.89
N TYR A 287 -8.95 -5.57 -5.58
CA TYR A 287 -7.83 -4.97 -4.85
C TYR A 287 -6.47 -5.50 -5.34
N THR A 288 -6.37 -6.83 -5.58
CA THR A 288 -5.14 -7.44 -6.11
C THR A 288 -4.80 -6.92 -7.52
N VAL A 289 -5.81 -6.76 -8.39
CA VAL A 289 -5.63 -6.20 -9.74
C VAL A 289 -5.18 -4.75 -9.68
N GLU A 290 -5.84 -3.96 -8.86
CA GLU A 290 -5.51 -2.54 -8.70
C GLU A 290 -4.08 -2.37 -8.17
N ARG A 291 -3.72 -3.15 -7.14
CA ARG A 291 -2.37 -3.15 -6.58
C ARG A 291 -1.30 -3.56 -7.61
N ALA A 292 -1.57 -4.61 -8.39
CA ALA A 292 -0.67 -5.05 -9.44
C ALA A 292 -0.51 -4.00 -10.56
N ALA A 293 -1.60 -3.35 -10.95
CA ALA A 293 -1.57 -2.26 -11.94
C ALA A 293 -0.79 -1.04 -11.41
N ALA A 294 -1.01 -0.66 -10.16
CA ALA A 294 -0.26 0.42 -9.50
C ALA A 294 1.24 0.11 -9.44
N GLN A 295 1.61 -1.12 -9.06
CA GLN A 295 3.02 -1.54 -9.04
C GLN A 295 3.66 -1.55 -10.44
N LEU A 296 2.90 -1.96 -11.48
CA LEU A 296 3.40 -1.94 -12.85
C LEU A 296 3.64 -0.51 -13.31
N LEU A 297 2.70 0.40 -13.07
CA LEU A 297 2.84 1.83 -13.37
C LEU A 297 4.03 2.42 -12.62
N ARG A 298 4.15 2.16 -11.33
CA ARG A 298 5.29 2.62 -10.53
C ARG A 298 6.62 2.16 -11.15
N ARG A 299 6.77 0.86 -11.46
CA ARG A 299 7.99 0.32 -12.11
C ARG A 299 8.29 0.96 -13.46
N SER A 300 7.29 1.38 -14.21
CA SER A 300 7.48 2.06 -15.49
C SER A 300 7.83 3.55 -15.33
N LEU A 301 7.44 4.17 -14.23
CA LEU A 301 7.63 5.59 -13.97
C LEU A 301 8.88 5.88 -13.13
N VAL A 302 9.35 4.94 -12.32
CA VAL A 302 10.57 5.06 -11.51
C VAL A 302 11.67 4.22 -12.15
N PRO A 303 12.85 4.79 -12.47
CA PRO A 303 13.98 4.03 -12.99
C PRO A 303 14.42 2.91 -12.04
N GLY A 304 14.81 1.77 -12.58
CA GLY A 304 15.17 0.58 -11.81
C GLY A 304 16.48 0.64 -11.03
N ALA A 305 17.24 1.72 -11.13
CA ALA A 305 18.46 1.94 -10.36
C ALA A 305 18.69 3.45 -10.19
N LEU A 306 19.00 3.87 -8.97
CA LEU A 306 19.47 5.21 -8.68
C LEU A 306 20.82 5.44 -9.39
N LYS A 307 20.96 6.60 -10.03
CA LYS A 307 22.21 6.97 -10.69
C LYS A 307 23.12 7.62 -9.64
N SER A 308 24.07 6.86 -9.10
CA SER A 308 25.17 7.47 -8.35
C SER A 308 25.92 8.47 -9.22
N THR A 309 26.29 9.63 -8.66
CA THR A 309 27.19 10.60 -9.29
C THR A 309 28.65 10.29 -8.91
N ALA A 310 29.62 11.04 -9.39
CA ALA A 310 31.00 10.82 -8.98
C ALA A 310 31.24 11.19 -7.50
N THR A 311 30.47 12.16 -7.00
CA THR A 311 30.61 12.71 -5.65
C THR A 311 29.58 12.17 -4.64
N VAL A 312 28.59 11.37 -5.13
CA VAL A 312 27.55 10.76 -4.27
C VAL A 312 27.34 9.31 -4.70
N GLN A 313 27.62 8.39 -3.78
CA GLN A 313 27.21 6.99 -3.88
C GLN A 313 25.90 6.80 -3.12
N SER A 314 24.92 6.13 -3.70
CA SER A 314 23.60 5.99 -3.09
C SER A 314 23.05 4.59 -3.23
N ALA A 315 22.24 4.20 -2.24
CA ALA A 315 21.41 2.99 -2.25
C ALA A 315 20.00 3.32 -1.77
N GLU A 316 19.03 2.58 -2.25
CA GLU A 316 17.64 2.68 -1.83
C GLU A 316 17.14 1.39 -1.21
N GLY A 317 16.36 1.53 -0.16
CA GLY A 317 15.60 0.43 0.41
C GLY A 317 14.11 0.76 0.41
N TYR A 318 13.26 -0.23 0.09
CA TYR A 318 11.83 -0.02 -0.09
C TYR A 318 10.99 -1.19 0.43
N VAL A 319 10.02 -0.88 1.30
CA VAL A 319 8.97 -1.82 1.73
C VAL A 319 7.61 -1.24 1.37
N ALA A 320 6.90 -1.90 0.45
CA ALA A 320 5.61 -1.45 -0.07
C ALA A 320 4.45 -1.82 0.84
N ASP A 321 3.59 -0.86 1.17
CA ASP A 321 2.27 -1.09 1.78
C ASP A 321 1.11 -0.51 0.94
N GLY A 322 1.31 -0.38 -0.35
CA GLY A 322 0.30 0.15 -1.28
C GLY A 322 0.31 1.67 -1.42
N GLY A 323 1.25 2.38 -0.81
CA GLY A 323 1.54 3.79 -1.03
C GLY A 323 2.30 4.04 -2.35
N GLN A 324 2.67 5.28 -2.58
CA GLN A 324 3.36 5.73 -3.78
C GLN A 324 4.56 6.63 -3.41
N ALA A 325 5.48 6.07 -2.62
CA ALA A 325 6.73 6.73 -2.30
C ALA A 325 7.78 6.50 -3.39
N TRP A 326 8.64 7.48 -3.59
CA TRP A 326 9.76 7.41 -4.55
C TRP A 326 10.98 8.12 -4.00
N CYS A 327 12.16 7.77 -4.51
CA CYS A 327 13.37 8.53 -4.33
C CYS A 327 14.06 8.79 -5.66
N GLU A 328 14.91 9.81 -5.71
CA GLU A 328 15.61 10.23 -6.92
C GLU A 328 16.99 10.78 -6.57
N VAL A 329 17.96 10.51 -7.45
CA VAL A 329 19.30 11.13 -7.41
C VAL A 329 19.53 11.82 -8.74
N ILE A 330 19.65 13.15 -8.72
CA ILE A 330 19.66 13.99 -9.92
C ILE A 330 21.01 14.71 -10.00
N ALA A 331 21.75 14.49 -11.08
CA ALA A 331 22.94 15.27 -11.39
C ALA A 331 22.52 16.69 -11.83
N LEU A 332 22.93 17.69 -11.08
CA LEU A 332 22.70 19.11 -11.35
C LEU A 332 23.95 19.74 -11.99
N SER A 333 23.89 21.04 -12.25
CA SER A 333 25.04 21.81 -12.73
C SER A 333 26.17 21.87 -11.69
N GLY A 334 27.41 22.08 -12.12
CA GLY A 334 28.55 22.32 -11.24
C GLY A 334 28.92 21.12 -10.36
N ALA A 335 28.73 19.88 -10.84
CA ALA A 335 28.94 18.63 -10.13
C ALA A 335 28.03 18.44 -8.88
N ARG A 336 27.04 19.31 -8.68
CA ARG A 336 26.08 19.20 -7.59
C ARG A 336 25.12 18.03 -7.83
N THR A 337 24.61 17.48 -6.74
CA THR A 337 23.68 16.36 -6.76
C THR A 337 22.45 16.68 -5.92
N ALA A 338 21.26 16.54 -6.51
CA ALA A 338 20.03 16.57 -5.73
C ALA A 338 19.65 15.15 -5.28
N LEU A 339 19.26 15.03 -4.02
CA LEU A 339 18.68 13.86 -3.38
C LEU A 339 17.24 14.18 -3.05
N VAL A 340 16.31 13.34 -3.47
CA VAL A 340 14.88 13.57 -3.32
C VAL A 340 14.21 12.35 -2.74
N VAL A 341 13.33 12.55 -1.80
CA VAL A 341 12.36 11.54 -1.33
C VAL A 341 11.00 12.19 -1.28
N GLY A 342 10.00 11.51 -1.79
CA GLY A 342 8.62 11.97 -1.79
C GLY A 342 7.66 10.82 -1.54
N ASP A 343 6.46 11.15 -1.05
CA ASP A 343 5.39 10.20 -0.81
C ASP A 343 4.04 10.82 -1.14
N VAL A 344 3.18 10.06 -1.82
CA VAL A 344 1.79 10.45 -2.15
C VAL A 344 0.85 9.64 -1.28
N THR A 345 0.01 10.30 -0.50
CA THR A 345 -0.90 9.65 0.46
C THR A 345 -1.97 8.78 -0.19
N ALA A 346 -2.27 8.94 -1.48
CA ALA A 346 -3.20 8.07 -2.20
C ALA A 346 -2.54 6.79 -2.67
N GLY A 347 -3.21 5.67 -2.42
CA GLY A 347 -2.81 4.38 -2.96
C GLY A 347 -3.39 4.09 -4.35
N GLY A 348 -3.10 2.90 -4.86
CA GLY A 348 -3.68 2.38 -6.11
C GLY A 348 -3.13 3.04 -7.38
N VAL A 349 -3.86 2.85 -8.47
CA VAL A 349 -3.48 3.33 -9.82
C VAL A 349 -3.43 4.87 -9.87
N ARG A 350 -4.37 5.53 -9.21
CA ARG A 350 -4.44 7.00 -9.16
C ARG A 350 -3.22 7.58 -8.46
N GLY A 351 -2.87 7.06 -7.28
CA GLY A 351 -1.66 7.49 -6.56
C GLY A 351 -0.39 7.32 -7.39
N ALA A 352 -0.26 6.20 -8.13
CA ALA A 352 0.87 5.97 -9.03
C ALA A 352 0.93 6.99 -10.18
N ALA A 353 -0.22 7.38 -10.74
CA ALA A 353 -0.28 8.41 -11.77
C ALA A 353 0.14 9.79 -11.23
N HIS A 354 -0.36 10.19 -10.06
CA HIS A 354 0.02 11.44 -9.41
C HIS A 354 1.49 11.47 -9.02
N MET A 355 2.03 10.38 -8.48
CA MET A 355 3.46 10.24 -8.20
C MET A 355 4.29 10.46 -9.48
N GLY A 356 3.89 9.83 -10.60
CA GLY A 356 4.55 10.02 -11.89
C GLY A 356 4.52 11.47 -12.38
N GLN A 357 3.40 12.17 -12.22
CA GLN A 357 3.25 13.60 -12.59
C GLN A 357 4.13 14.48 -11.70
N LEU A 358 4.12 14.27 -10.39
CA LEU A 358 4.96 15.02 -9.45
C LEU A 358 6.44 14.82 -9.74
N ARG A 359 6.86 13.56 -9.94
CA ARG A 359 8.24 13.23 -10.28
C ARG A 359 8.68 13.88 -11.59
N ALA A 360 7.87 13.79 -12.66
CA ALA A 360 8.19 14.42 -13.94
C ALA A 360 8.30 15.94 -13.82
N SER A 361 7.40 16.57 -13.08
CA SER A 361 7.41 18.01 -12.81
C SER A 361 8.65 18.41 -12.01
N LEU A 362 9.01 17.63 -10.98
CA LEU A 362 10.20 17.85 -10.17
C LEU A 362 11.48 17.77 -11.02
N LEU A 363 11.61 16.74 -11.87
CA LEU A 363 12.76 16.59 -12.75
C LEU A 363 12.91 17.78 -13.71
N ALA A 364 11.80 18.25 -14.31
CA ALA A 364 11.80 19.43 -15.17
C ALA A 364 12.17 20.72 -14.41
N LEU A 365 11.73 20.87 -13.15
CA LEU A 365 12.10 22.02 -12.32
C LEU A 365 13.57 21.94 -11.85
N ALA A 366 14.08 20.74 -11.60
CA ALA A 366 15.48 20.53 -11.23
C ALA A 366 16.44 20.93 -12.36
N GLU A 367 16.06 20.74 -13.64
CA GLU A 367 16.83 21.22 -14.78
C GLU A 367 16.94 22.75 -14.86
N ALA A 368 15.96 23.47 -14.27
CA ALA A 368 16.00 24.92 -14.16
C ALA A 368 16.96 25.42 -13.07
N ASP A 369 17.57 24.51 -12.33
CA ASP A 369 18.60 24.77 -11.31
C ASP A 369 18.17 25.74 -10.20
N LEU A 370 16.90 25.61 -9.79
CA LEU A 370 16.28 26.45 -8.77
C LEU A 370 16.77 26.09 -7.36
N GLU A 371 16.71 27.06 -6.45
CA GLU A 371 16.89 26.76 -5.03
C GLU A 371 15.80 25.80 -4.52
N PRO A 372 16.12 24.94 -3.53
CA PRO A 372 15.19 23.95 -2.99
C PRO A 372 13.83 24.51 -2.58
N GLY A 373 13.79 25.64 -1.88
CA GLY A 373 12.55 26.27 -1.45
C GLY A 373 11.72 26.80 -2.62
N GLU A 374 12.35 27.43 -3.61
CA GLU A 374 11.68 27.90 -4.83
C GLU A 374 11.15 26.72 -5.67
N LEU A 375 11.94 25.67 -5.82
CA LEU A 375 11.53 24.46 -6.54
C LEU A 375 10.27 23.86 -5.91
N LEU A 376 10.24 23.66 -4.58
CA LEU A 376 9.07 23.11 -3.89
C LEU A 376 7.87 24.06 -3.98
N SER A 377 8.07 25.38 -3.92
CA SER A 377 7.00 26.36 -4.08
C SER A 377 6.36 26.31 -5.47
N ARG A 378 7.17 26.15 -6.52
CA ARG A 378 6.68 25.95 -7.89
C ARG A 378 5.98 24.60 -8.07
N LEU A 379 6.51 23.55 -7.44
CA LEU A 379 5.90 22.23 -7.45
C LEU A 379 4.53 22.25 -6.74
N ALA A 380 4.40 22.95 -5.60
CA ALA A 380 3.14 23.13 -4.89
C ALA A 380 2.11 23.88 -5.75
N ALA A 381 2.52 24.94 -6.46
CA ALA A 381 1.65 25.68 -7.37
C ALA A 381 1.16 24.82 -8.56
N LEU A 382 2.00 23.91 -9.07
CA LEU A 382 1.61 22.93 -10.09
C LEU A 382 0.61 21.93 -9.54
N THR A 383 0.86 21.38 -8.35
CA THR A 383 -0.01 20.43 -7.66
C THR A 383 -1.40 21.01 -7.42
N SER A 384 -1.49 22.24 -6.93
CA SER A 384 -2.78 22.94 -6.72
C SER A 384 -3.57 23.12 -8.01
N ARG A 385 -2.90 23.38 -9.15
CA ARG A 385 -3.58 23.48 -10.45
C ARG A 385 -4.08 22.13 -10.96
N LEU A 386 -3.33 21.06 -10.75
CA LEU A 386 -3.75 19.70 -11.10
C LEU A 386 -4.96 19.28 -10.26
N SER A 387 -4.98 19.62 -8.96
CA SER A 387 -6.13 19.39 -8.08
C SER A 387 -7.42 20.03 -8.60
N ALA A 388 -7.34 21.31 -8.98
CA ALA A 388 -8.50 22.04 -9.51
C ALA A 388 -9.04 21.43 -10.83
N GLN A 389 -8.17 20.88 -11.68
CA GLN A 389 -8.58 20.21 -12.92
C GLN A 389 -9.25 18.85 -12.68
N ASP A 390 -8.80 18.10 -11.69
CA ASP A 390 -9.38 16.81 -11.31
C ASP A 390 -10.77 16.98 -10.66
N GLU A 391 -10.98 18.03 -9.85
CA GLU A 391 -12.30 18.37 -9.28
C GLU A 391 -13.33 18.69 -10.38
N ASP A 392 -12.93 19.44 -11.41
CA ASP A 392 -13.81 19.77 -12.55
C ASP A 392 -14.18 18.54 -13.40
N ALA A 393 -13.30 17.54 -13.47
CA ALA A 393 -13.46 16.35 -14.30
C ALA A 393 -14.24 15.22 -13.63
N SER A 394 -14.21 15.12 -12.29
CA SER A 394 -14.64 13.92 -11.54
C SER A 394 -16.06 14.02 -10.94
N GLY A 395 -16.66 15.20 -10.86
CA GLY A 395 -17.93 15.40 -10.15
C GLY A 395 -17.78 15.33 -8.63
N GLN A 396 -18.80 15.78 -7.90
CA GLN A 396 -18.78 16.09 -6.45
C GLN A 396 -18.45 14.92 -5.47
N ASP A 397 -18.26 13.69 -5.95
CA ASP A 397 -18.05 12.51 -5.08
C ASP A 397 -16.61 11.93 -5.10
N ASP A 398 -15.69 12.52 -5.85
CA ASP A 398 -14.33 12.01 -5.97
C ASP A 398 -13.34 12.90 -5.18
N PRO A 399 -12.48 12.33 -4.30
CA PRO A 399 -11.59 13.13 -3.46
C PRO A 399 -10.61 13.95 -4.30
N ALA A 400 -10.36 15.18 -3.86
CA ALA A 400 -9.36 16.11 -4.38
C ALA A 400 -7.99 15.42 -4.59
N PHE A 401 -7.12 16.06 -5.37
CA PHE A 401 -5.73 15.60 -5.57
C PHE A 401 -5.09 15.20 -4.24
N PRO A 402 -4.46 14.01 -4.14
CA PRO A 402 -3.93 13.53 -2.88
C PRO A 402 -2.82 14.44 -2.36
N VAL A 403 -2.78 14.60 -1.06
CA VAL A 403 -1.69 15.27 -0.37
C VAL A 403 -0.39 14.49 -0.61
N ALA A 404 0.69 15.21 -0.93
CA ALA A 404 2.00 14.62 -1.12
C ALA A 404 3.04 15.29 -0.21
N THR A 405 4.02 14.54 0.24
CA THR A 405 5.19 15.07 0.94
C THR A 405 6.42 14.98 0.05
N CYS A 406 7.35 15.93 0.18
CA CYS A 406 8.57 15.93 -0.61
C CYS A 406 9.70 16.61 0.14
N LEU A 407 10.87 15.96 0.19
CA LEU A 407 12.12 16.55 0.60
C LEU A 407 13.02 16.69 -0.64
N TYR A 408 13.54 17.89 -0.85
CA TYR A 408 14.50 18.18 -1.92
C TYR A 408 15.78 18.73 -1.30
N LEU A 409 16.88 17.98 -1.40
CA LEU A 409 18.19 18.31 -0.85
C LEU A 409 19.23 18.37 -1.96
N VAL A 410 20.00 19.44 -2.03
CA VAL A 410 21.10 19.63 -2.97
C VAL A 410 22.43 19.58 -2.22
N TYR A 411 23.29 18.63 -2.58
CA TYR A 411 24.67 18.54 -2.13
C TYR A 411 25.60 19.24 -3.11
N ASP A 412 26.44 20.16 -2.59
CA ASP A 412 27.51 20.79 -3.36
C ASP A 412 28.87 20.21 -2.94
N PRO A 413 29.57 19.49 -3.84
CA PRO A 413 30.84 18.84 -3.51
C PRO A 413 32.03 19.81 -3.46
N LEU A 414 31.86 21.08 -3.85
CA LEU A 414 32.92 22.09 -3.81
C LEU A 414 33.23 22.56 -2.39
N ASP A 415 32.22 22.66 -1.54
CA ASP A 415 32.33 23.09 -0.15
C ASP A 415 31.74 22.10 0.85
N ALA A 416 31.34 20.92 0.39
CA ALA A 416 30.68 19.87 1.16
C ALA A 416 29.42 20.38 1.89
N SER A 417 28.68 21.31 1.29
CA SER A 417 27.45 21.86 1.87
C SER A 417 26.21 21.20 1.30
N CYS A 418 25.17 21.18 2.12
CA CYS A 418 23.82 20.78 1.73
C CYS A 418 22.86 21.96 1.85
N VAL A 419 21.98 22.10 0.87
CA VAL A 419 20.87 23.04 0.87
C VAL A 419 19.58 22.22 0.73
N VAL A 420 18.61 22.43 1.64
CA VAL A 420 17.44 21.57 1.74
C VAL A 420 16.15 22.36 1.99
N ALA A 421 15.06 21.89 1.45
CA ALA A 421 13.71 22.34 1.79
C ALA A 421 12.77 21.14 1.91
N SER A 422 11.74 21.26 2.76
CA SER A 422 10.78 20.19 3.03
C SER A 422 9.35 20.65 2.90
N ALA A 423 8.56 19.91 2.13
CA ALA A 423 7.11 20.04 2.03
C ALA A 423 6.45 18.86 2.77
N GLY A 424 6.19 19.03 4.07
CA GLY A 424 5.54 18.02 4.91
C GLY A 424 6.35 16.73 5.13
N HIS A 425 7.62 16.69 4.73
CA HIS A 425 8.47 15.49 4.78
C HIS A 425 9.41 15.54 5.98
N PRO A 426 9.76 14.39 6.62
CA PRO A 426 10.69 14.35 7.73
C PRO A 426 12.06 14.96 7.38
N ALA A 427 12.72 15.57 8.39
CA ALA A 427 14.07 16.09 8.24
C ALA A 427 15.07 14.95 7.96
N PRO A 428 16.05 15.16 7.06
CA PRO A 428 17.06 14.15 6.78
C PRO A 428 18.00 13.97 7.99
N LEU A 429 18.52 12.75 8.14
CA LEU A 429 19.62 12.50 9.08
C LEU A 429 20.95 12.68 8.34
N TYR A 430 21.94 13.24 9.03
CA TYR A 430 23.28 13.46 8.48
C TYR A 430 24.38 13.31 9.54
N GLY A 431 25.57 12.99 9.09
CA GLY A 431 26.75 12.87 9.93
C GLY A 431 27.96 12.33 9.17
N ALA A 432 28.97 11.85 9.89
CA ALA A 432 30.08 11.13 9.28
C ALA A 432 29.69 9.65 9.07
N VAL A 433 30.26 9.02 8.06
CA VAL A 433 30.09 7.58 7.81
C VAL A 433 30.48 6.79 9.06
N GLU A 434 29.68 5.79 9.42
CA GLU A 434 29.82 4.95 10.62
C GLU A 434 29.71 5.69 11.98
N SER A 435 29.18 6.90 11.98
CA SER A 435 28.86 7.65 13.20
C SER A 435 27.36 7.65 13.48
N GLU A 436 26.95 8.14 14.64
CA GLU A 436 25.55 8.40 14.93
C GLU A 436 25.08 9.62 14.15
N LEU A 437 24.08 9.41 13.28
CA LEU A 437 23.50 10.48 12.48
C LEU A 437 22.54 11.34 13.31
N SER A 438 22.51 12.63 13.02
CA SER A 438 21.64 13.62 13.66
C SER A 438 20.64 14.19 12.67
N ALA A 439 19.45 14.54 13.13
CA ALA A 439 18.47 15.20 12.28
C ALA A 439 18.91 16.63 11.94
N ALA A 440 18.77 17.01 10.67
CA ALA A 440 19.04 18.37 10.23
C ALA A 440 18.01 19.34 10.84
N ALA A 441 18.49 20.50 11.29
CA ALA A 441 17.64 21.56 11.80
C ALA A 441 17.02 22.32 10.62
N ILE A 442 15.85 21.90 10.16
CA ILE A 442 15.12 22.47 9.04
C ILE A 442 13.70 22.83 9.46
N GLU A 443 13.10 23.81 8.80
CA GLU A 443 11.67 24.07 8.88
C GLU A 443 10.93 23.10 7.95
N ILE A 444 9.90 22.42 8.49
CA ILE A 444 9.05 21.53 7.71
C ILE A 444 7.80 22.32 7.34
N GLY A 445 7.70 22.73 6.08
CA GLY A 445 6.51 23.40 5.55
C GLY A 445 5.32 22.45 5.38
N PRO A 446 4.13 22.97 5.00
CA PRO A 446 2.96 22.14 4.75
C PRO A 446 3.20 21.19 3.57
N PRO A 447 2.47 20.04 3.53
CA PRO A 447 2.51 19.14 2.39
C PRO A 447 2.07 19.82 1.08
N LEU A 448 2.52 19.28 -0.06
CA LEU A 448 2.06 19.68 -1.39
C LEU A 448 0.57 19.35 -1.55
N GLY A 449 -0.18 20.24 -2.22
CA GLY A 449 -1.60 20.04 -2.52
C GLY A 449 -2.56 20.57 -1.43
N VAL A 450 -2.06 21.07 -0.30
CA VAL A 450 -2.90 21.66 0.77
C VAL A 450 -3.13 23.15 0.53
N GLU A 451 -2.06 23.93 0.40
CA GLU A 451 -2.11 25.37 0.13
C GLU A 451 -0.82 25.83 -0.58
N TYR A 452 -0.89 26.98 -1.28
CA TYR A 452 0.33 27.62 -1.79
C TYR A 452 1.17 28.13 -0.62
N HIS A 453 2.43 27.70 -0.59
CA HIS A 453 3.37 28.07 0.46
C HIS A 453 4.75 28.39 -0.13
N ALA A 454 5.43 29.37 0.45
CA ALA A 454 6.84 29.64 0.17
C ALA A 454 7.67 28.80 1.16
N TYR A 455 8.34 27.77 0.65
CA TYR A 455 9.14 26.87 1.49
C TYR A 455 10.48 27.50 1.84
N GLU A 456 10.82 27.44 3.12
CA GLU A 456 12.13 27.90 3.59
C GLU A 456 13.24 26.94 3.24
N THR A 457 14.42 27.50 3.01
CA THR A 457 15.62 26.75 2.65
C THR A 457 16.59 26.78 3.83
N ALA A 458 17.03 25.62 4.29
CA ALA A 458 18.06 25.48 5.30
C ALA A 458 19.39 25.03 4.67
N ARG A 459 20.51 25.44 5.29
CA ARG A 459 21.86 25.06 4.86
C ARG A 459 22.63 24.46 6.02
N PHE A 460 23.36 23.37 5.75
CA PHE A 460 24.29 22.73 6.70
C PHE A 460 25.48 22.14 5.96
N SER A 461 26.58 21.89 6.66
CA SER A 461 27.80 21.30 6.08
C SER A 461 27.95 19.85 6.50
N LEU A 462 28.46 19.05 5.59
CA LEU A 462 28.82 17.65 5.83
C LEU A 462 30.31 17.50 6.19
N PRO A 463 30.67 16.48 6.95
CA PRO A 463 32.08 16.09 7.07
C PRO A 463 32.64 15.58 5.71
N GLU A 464 33.98 15.49 5.61
CA GLU A 464 34.66 15.09 4.38
C GLU A 464 34.15 13.75 3.80
N HIS A 465 33.81 12.82 4.67
CA HIS A 465 33.08 11.58 4.34
C HIS A 465 31.72 11.63 4.99
N GLY A 466 30.78 12.31 4.35
CA GLY A 466 29.44 12.51 4.86
C GLY A 466 28.50 11.37 4.52
N GLU A 467 27.60 11.08 5.43
CA GLU A 467 26.46 10.18 5.23
C GLU A 467 25.15 10.96 5.39
N LEU A 468 24.24 10.73 4.47
CA LEU A 468 22.89 11.28 4.47
C LEU A 468 21.88 10.14 4.44
N ALA A 469 20.82 10.25 5.25
CA ALA A 469 19.68 9.34 5.20
C ALA A 469 18.39 10.15 5.06
N LEU A 470 17.72 9.98 3.92
CA LEU A 470 16.41 10.54 3.63
C LEU A 470 15.39 9.39 3.72
N TYR A 471 14.23 9.61 4.33
CA TYR A 471 13.31 8.53 4.65
C TYR A 471 11.86 9.00 4.73
N THR A 472 10.91 8.12 4.46
CA THR A 472 9.48 8.40 4.60
C THR A 472 8.97 8.14 6.01
N ASP A 473 7.85 8.75 6.39
CA ASP A 473 7.18 8.53 7.67
C ASP A 473 6.80 7.06 7.91
N GLY A 474 6.56 6.28 6.86
CA GLY A 474 6.28 4.85 6.94
C GLY A 474 7.39 4.07 7.67
N LEU A 475 8.64 4.53 7.60
CA LEU A 475 9.77 3.92 8.29
C LEU A 475 9.83 4.27 9.78
N THR A 476 9.31 5.43 10.18
CA THR A 476 9.44 6.00 11.54
C THR A 476 8.13 5.98 12.34
N SER A 477 6.99 5.73 11.71
CA SER A 477 5.67 5.73 12.34
C SER A 477 5.44 4.54 13.26
N VAL A 478 6.20 3.46 13.12
CA VAL A 478 6.08 2.25 13.94
C VAL A 478 7.05 2.29 15.10
N ARG A 479 6.48 2.24 16.31
CA ARG A 479 7.24 2.25 17.57
C ARG A 479 7.45 0.82 18.08
N PRO A 480 8.65 0.25 17.99
CA PRO A 480 8.99 -0.90 18.81
C PRO A 480 9.10 -0.45 20.28
N GLY A 481 8.08 -0.73 21.10
CA GLY A 481 8.23 -0.63 22.57
C GLY A 481 8.02 0.73 23.24
N GLY A 482 7.28 1.67 22.60
CA GLY A 482 6.60 2.77 23.31
C GLY A 482 7.48 3.75 24.11
N GLY A 483 8.23 4.65 23.45
CA GLY A 483 8.91 5.76 24.16
C GLY A 483 9.93 6.54 23.34
N GLU A 484 10.53 5.96 22.34
CA GLU A 484 11.57 6.58 21.52
C GLU A 484 11.01 7.22 20.24
N SER A 485 11.59 8.35 19.81
CA SER A 485 11.25 8.95 18.50
C SER A 485 11.70 8.02 17.38
N GLY A 486 10.87 7.86 16.33
CA GLY A 486 11.19 7.02 15.16
C GLY A 486 12.51 7.42 14.48
N ALA A 487 12.82 8.71 14.41
CA ALA A 487 14.08 9.21 13.87
C ALA A 487 15.30 8.77 14.69
N VAL A 488 15.19 8.71 16.03
CA VAL A 488 16.26 8.21 16.90
C VAL A 488 16.46 6.71 16.74
N ALA A 489 15.35 5.95 16.60
CA ALA A 489 15.42 4.52 16.31
C ALA A 489 16.10 4.26 14.95
N LEU A 490 15.79 5.06 13.92
CA LEU A 490 16.43 5.00 12.60
C LEU A 490 17.94 5.31 12.70
N ALA A 491 18.33 6.40 13.40
CA ALA A 491 19.74 6.75 13.59
C ALA A 491 20.53 5.62 14.27
N ARG A 492 19.93 4.97 15.26
CA ARG A 492 20.54 3.82 15.95
C ARG A 492 20.66 2.59 15.04
N ALA A 493 19.62 2.30 14.25
CA ALA A 493 19.66 1.18 13.30
C ALA A 493 20.77 1.40 12.25
N LEU A 494 20.88 2.62 11.71
CA LEU A 494 21.94 3.01 10.77
C LEU A 494 23.35 2.89 11.41
N ALA A 495 23.51 3.33 12.65
CA ALA A 495 24.78 3.19 13.38
C ALA A 495 25.17 1.73 13.64
N SER A 496 24.22 0.81 13.65
CA SER A 496 24.43 -0.63 13.86
C SER A 496 24.65 -1.40 12.56
N ALA A 497 24.11 -0.91 11.44
CA ALA A 497 24.17 -1.56 10.14
C ALA A 497 25.61 -1.54 9.57
N ARG A 498 26.03 -2.64 8.91
CA ARG A 498 27.37 -2.82 8.36
C ARG A 498 27.32 -3.38 6.95
N GLY A 499 28.39 -3.16 6.18
CA GLY A 499 28.52 -3.66 4.81
C GLY A 499 28.36 -2.56 3.76
N SER A 500 27.99 -2.94 2.56
CA SER A 500 27.68 -2.01 1.47
C SER A 500 26.45 -1.15 1.78
N LEU A 501 26.25 -0.04 1.05
CA LEU A 501 25.05 0.80 1.21
C LEU A 501 23.74 0.00 1.05
N ASP A 502 23.70 -0.90 0.06
CA ASP A 502 22.51 -1.76 -0.18
C ASP A 502 22.26 -2.69 1.00
N GLU A 503 23.31 -3.40 1.49
CA GLU A 503 23.18 -4.29 2.64
C GLU A 503 22.76 -3.54 3.91
N ARG A 504 23.22 -2.30 4.09
CA ARG A 504 22.83 -1.45 5.21
C ARG A 504 21.39 -0.98 5.10
N CYS A 505 20.91 -0.62 3.91
CA CYS A 505 19.49 -0.32 3.67
C CYS A 505 18.61 -1.52 4.05
N ASP A 506 18.95 -2.72 3.58
CA ASP A 506 18.21 -3.94 3.87
C ASP A 506 18.15 -4.25 5.38
N GLN A 507 19.30 -4.17 6.08
CA GLN A 507 19.37 -4.38 7.53
C GLN A 507 18.51 -3.38 8.31
N VAL A 508 18.48 -2.11 7.91
CA VAL A 508 17.67 -1.06 8.56
C VAL A 508 16.19 -1.31 8.32
N LEU A 509 15.80 -1.66 7.11
CA LEU A 509 14.41 -1.99 6.78
C LEU A 509 13.93 -3.22 7.54
N ASP A 510 14.73 -4.29 7.61
CA ASP A 510 14.40 -5.50 8.36
C ASP A 510 14.25 -5.22 9.87
N ALA A 511 15.04 -4.29 10.41
CA ALA A 511 14.98 -3.93 11.81
C ALA A 511 13.79 -3.03 12.18
N LEU A 512 13.37 -2.13 11.28
CA LEU A 512 12.42 -1.07 11.58
C LEU A 512 11.08 -1.24 10.87
N ALA A 513 11.05 -1.80 9.64
CA ALA A 513 9.81 -2.00 8.93
C ALA A 513 9.02 -3.15 9.57
N PRO A 514 7.86 -2.89 10.15
CA PRO A 514 7.03 -3.93 10.72
C PRO A 514 6.47 -4.81 9.61
N GLN A 515 5.93 -5.98 10.00
CA GLN A 515 5.26 -6.90 9.08
C GLN A 515 4.08 -6.25 8.31
N ARG A 516 3.61 -5.07 8.73
CA ARG A 516 2.60 -4.24 8.07
C ARG A 516 2.86 -2.77 8.38
N PRO A 517 3.67 -2.06 7.58
CA PRO A 517 3.82 -0.62 7.71
C PRO A 517 2.50 0.09 7.40
N THR A 518 2.25 1.24 8.03
CA THR A 518 1.12 2.13 7.70
C THR A 518 1.56 3.14 6.64
N GLY A 519 1.80 2.68 5.42
CA GLY A 519 2.34 3.46 4.30
C GLY A 519 3.67 2.90 3.79
N ASP A 520 4.15 3.39 2.66
CA ASP A 520 5.42 2.95 2.09
C ASP A 520 6.61 3.38 2.96
N ALA A 521 7.46 2.44 3.32
CA ALA A 521 8.72 2.70 4.00
C ALA A 521 9.85 2.77 2.95
N VAL A 522 10.40 3.97 2.76
CA VAL A 522 11.53 4.23 1.86
C VAL A 522 12.70 4.78 2.65
N LEU A 523 13.88 4.30 2.34
CA LEU A 523 15.16 4.81 2.83
C LEU A 523 16.08 5.06 1.64
N LEU A 524 16.52 6.31 1.47
CA LEU A 524 17.60 6.69 0.57
C LEU A 524 18.84 6.97 1.43
N LEU A 525 19.85 6.14 1.29
CA LEU A 525 21.13 6.28 1.97
C LEU A 525 22.17 6.75 0.97
N ALA A 526 22.95 7.78 1.32
CA ALA A 526 23.95 8.36 0.44
C ALA A 526 25.26 8.66 1.18
N HIS A 527 26.38 8.24 0.61
CA HIS A 527 27.70 8.66 0.98
C HIS A 527 28.17 9.79 0.07
N THR A 528 28.66 10.87 0.64
CA THR A 528 29.13 12.05 -0.09
C THR A 528 30.63 12.20 0.03
N HIS A 529 31.22 12.65 -1.08
CA HIS A 529 32.65 12.93 -1.16
C HIS A 529 32.85 14.33 -1.76
N PRO A 530 33.63 15.21 -1.13
CA PRO A 530 33.99 16.48 -1.74
C PRO A 530 34.89 16.24 -2.98
N LEU A 531 34.83 17.16 -3.91
CA LEU A 531 35.74 17.15 -5.06
C LEU A 531 37.17 17.42 -4.57
N PRO A 532 38.15 16.62 -5.03
CA PRO A 532 39.55 16.92 -4.75
C PRO A 532 39.95 18.33 -5.26
N SER A 533 40.69 19.07 -4.47
CA SER A 533 41.13 20.44 -4.86
C SER A 533 41.90 20.46 -6.16
N GLY A 534 42.57 19.37 -6.57
CA GLY A 534 43.23 19.21 -7.85
C GLY A 534 42.30 19.11 -9.06
N ASP A 535 41.03 18.82 -8.84
CA ASP A 535 40.01 18.68 -9.90
C ASP A 535 39.20 19.96 -10.13
N VAL A 536 39.51 21.04 -9.41
CA VAL A 536 38.88 22.34 -9.53
C VAL A 536 39.91 23.42 -9.76
N ALA A 537 39.73 24.20 -10.81
CA ALA A 537 40.57 25.34 -11.09
C ALA A 537 39.73 26.61 -11.26
N THR A 538 40.08 27.69 -10.59
CA THR A 538 39.32 28.94 -10.60
C THR A 538 40.22 30.14 -10.88
N TRP A 539 39.75 31.05 -11.71
CA TRP A 539 40.46 32.29 -12.07
C TRP A 539 39.51 33.50 -11.99
N GLU A 540 39.99 34.58 -11.42
CA GLU A 540 39.35 35.89 -11.59
C GLU A 540 39.85 36.54 -12.88
N LEU A 541 38.93 37.09 -13.65
CA LEU A 541 39.22 37.62 -14.97
C LEU A 541 38.94 39.13 -15.03
N ASP A 542 39.76 39.84 -15.80
CA ASP A 542 39.49 41.24 -16.12
C ASP A 542 38.24 41.36 -17.00
N SER A 543 37.43 42.42 -16.75
CA SER A 543 36.19 42.70 -17.48
C SER A 543 36.49 43.40 -18.84
N ASP A 544 37.53 42.97 -19.52
CA ASP A 544 37.92 43.49 -20.81
C ASP A 544 38.23 42.33 -21.80
N PRO A 545 38.42 42.61 -23.12
CA PRO A 545 38.72 41.58 -24.09
C PRO A 545 40.02 40.79 -23.84
N LYS A 546 40.96 41.31 -23.02
CA LYS A 546 42.17 40.57 -22.61
C LYS A 546 41.79 39.43 -21.67
N GLY A 547 40.76 39.57 -20.85
CA GLY A 547 40.23 38.53 -19.99
C GLY A 547 39.91 37.25 -20.76
N VAL A 548 39.34 37.35 -21.97
CA VAL A 548 39.04 36.19 -22.84
C VAL A 548 40.29 35.44 -23.26
N SER A 549 41.35 36.20 -23.62
CA SER A 549 42.64 35.61 -24.03
C SER A 549 43.35 34.94 -22.85
N THR A 550 43.24 35.55 -21.65
CA THR A 550 43.79 35.01 -20.42
C THR A 550 43.07 33.71 -20.03
N ALA A 551 41.75 33.71 -20.13
CA ALA A 551 40.91 32.54 -19.86
C ALA A 551 41.29 31.33 -20.75
N ARG A 552 41.43 31.56 -22.08
CA ARG A 552 41.83 30.49 -23.01
C ARG A 552 43.19 29.87 -22.64
N LYS A 553 44.19 30.72 -22.37
CA LYS A 553 45.54 30.23 -21.99
C LYS A 553 45.53 29.48 -20.68
N ALA A 554 44.74 29.95 -19.70
CA ALA A 554 44.60 29.28 -18.41
C ALA A 554 43.92 27.91 -18.57
N CYS A 555 42.87 27.88 -19.40
CA CYS A 555 42.13 26.66 -19.73
C CYS A 555 43.05 25.62 -20.40
N SER A 556 43.75 25.96 -21.48
CA SER A 556 44.65 25.03 -22.20
C SER A 556 45.74 24.45 -21.27
N ARG A 557 46.31 25.30 -20.41
CA ARG A 557 47.31 24.85 -19.42
C ARG A 557 46.70 23.86 -18.43
N GLN A 558 45.54 24.17 -17.90
CA GLN A 558 44.89 23.29 -16.93
C GLN A 558 44.49 21.95 -17.52
N LEU A 559 43.97 21.96 -18.75
CA LEU A 559 43.66 20.72 -19.46
C LEU A 559 44.88 19.86 -19.72
N ALA A 560 46.02 20.48 -20.05
CA ALA A 560 47.29 19.75 -20.19
C ALA A 560 47.74 19.13 -18.84
N GLU A 561 47.62 19.87 -17.75
CA GLU A 561 47.92 19.36 -16.39
C GLU A 561 46.99 18.18 -15.99
N TRP A 562 45.74 18.20 -16.43
CA TRP A 562 44.79 17.13 -16.20
C TRP A 562 44.89 15.96 -17.19
N GLY A 563 45.75 16.04 -18.20
CA GLY A 563 45.88 15.03 -19.26
C GLY A 563 44.74 15.05 -20.27
N LEU A 564 43.95 16.14 -20.34
CA LEU A 564 42.78 16.31 -21.20
C LEU A 564 43.08 17.22 -22.41
N SER A 565 44.30 17.19 -22.95
CA SER A 565 44.73 18.05 -24.08
C SER A 565 43.87 17.89 -25.33
N ASP A 566 43.31 16.71 -25.55
CA ASP A 566 42.42 16.41 -26.68
C ASP A 566 41.12 17.22 -26.66
N LEU A 567 40.66 17.65 -25.47
CA LEU A 567 39.49 18.49 -25.30
C LEU A 567 39.75 19.99 -25.48
N SER A 568 41.04 20.41 -25.58
CA SER A 568 41.43 21.82 -25.53
C SER A 568 40.73 22.68 -26.59
N PHE A 569 40.62 22.22 -27.83
CA PHE A 569 40.01 22.99 -28.90
C PHE A 569 38.51 23.33 -28.59
N THR A 570 37.73 22.33 -28.21
CA THR A 570 36.30 22.51 -27.91
C THR A 570 36.09 23.32 -26.65
N THR A 571 36.89 23.02 -25.61
CA THR A 571 36.78 23.73 -24.31
C THR A 571 37.22 25.20 -24.44
N GLU A 572 38.27 25.49 -25.18
CA GLU A 572 38.70 26.87 -25.44
C GLU A 572 37.62 27.69 -26.16
N LEU A 573 36.90 27.07 -27.09
CA LEU A 573 35.80 27.70 -27.78
C LEU A 573 34.65 27.98 -26.83
N MET A 574 34.21 26.99 -26.03
CA MET A 574 33.16 27.17 -25.02
C MET A 574 33.54 28.25 -24.00
N VAL A 575 34.74 28.20 -23.44
CA VAL A 575 35.25 29.20 -22.49
C VAL A 575 35.29 30.60 -23.11
N SER A 576 35.71 30.69 -24.37
CA SER A 576 35.73 31.98 -25.09
C SER A 576 34.34 32.60 -25.21
N GLU A 577 33.33 31.80 -25.52
CA GLU A 577 31.93 32.26 -25.62
C GLU A 577 31.35 32.62 -24.26
N LEU A 578 31.56 31.78 -23.23
CA LEU A 578 31.08 32.03 -21.86
C LEU A 578 31.68 33.33 -21.30
N VAL A 579 33.02 33.50 -21.40
CA VAL A 579 33.70 34.69 -20.86
C VAL A 579 33.37 35.93 -21.70
N THR A 580 33.25 35.82 -23.02
CA THR A 580 32.83 36.95 -23.88
C THR A 580 31.43 37.44 -23.49
N ASN A 581 30.50 36.51 -23.21
CA ASN A 581 29.17 36.86 -22.76
C ASN A 581 29.20 37.59 -21.39
N ALA A 582 30.00 37.11 -20.43
CA ALA A 582 30.18 37.75 -19.16
C ALA A 582 30.80 39.15 -19.26
N VAL A 583 31.82 39.33 -20.11
CA VAL A 583 32.46 40.65 -20.37
C VAL A 583 31.52 41.62 -21.06
N ARG A 584 30.67 41.15 -22.00
CA ARG A 584 29.76 42.02 -22.76
C ARG A 584 28.47 42.36 -22.03
N TYR A 585 27.92 41.41 -21.30
CA TYR A 585 26.55 41.49 -20.77
C TYR A 585 26.48 41.32 -19.24
N GLY A 586 27.58 40.87 -18.61
CA GLY A 586 27.70 40.70 -17.19
C GLY A 586 28.25 41.92 -16.46
N LYS A 587 28.56 41.73 -15.19
CA LYS A 587 29.20 42.73 -14.32
C LYS A 587 30.32 42.07 -13.52
N PRO A 588 31.42 42.80 -13.24
CA PRO A 588 32.49 42.26 -12.40
C PRO A 588 32.05 42.05 -10.93
N PRO A 589 32.72 41.15 -10.19
CA PRO A 589 33.84 40.32 -10.65
C PRO A 589 33.41 39.20 -11.61
N ILE A 590 34.24 38.93 -12.63
CA ILE A 590 34.04 37.78 -13.53
C ILE A 590 34.97 36.68 -13.08
N ARG A 591 34.40 35.49 -12.84
CA ARG A 591 35.15 34.32 -12.41
C ARG A 591 34.90 33.16 -13.36
N LEU A 592 36.01 32.58 -13.87
CA LEU A 592 36.00 31.32 -14.63
C LEU A 592 36.34 30.18 -13.67
N ARG A 593 35.62 29.08 -13.76
CA ARG A 593 35.91 27.83 -13.07
C ARG A 593 35.86 26.67 -14.03
N LEU A 594 36.83 25.78 -13.92
CA LEU A 594 36.81 24.46 -14.55
C LEU A 594 36.72 23.40 -13.47
N ILE A 595 35.87 22.40 -13.70
CA ILE A 595 35.68 21.29 -12.78
C ILE A 595 35.85 20.00 -13.60
N ARG A 596 36.72 19.12 -13.12
CA ARG A 596 36.89 17.77 -13.64
C ARG A 596 36.14 16.80 -12.76
N ASP A 597 35.07 16.27 -13.31
CA ASP A 597 34.24 15.21 -12.70
C ASP A 597 34.10 14.07 -13.72
N ARG A 598 32.98 13.40 -13.88
CA ARG A 598 32.66 12.48 -14.99
C ARG A 598 32.62 13.22 -16.33
N SER A 599 32.39 14.49 -16.30
CA SER A 599 32.47 15.42 -17.41
C SER A 599 33.38 16.58 -17.05
N LEU A 600 33.83 17.33 -18.08
CA LEU A 600 34.51 18.59 -17.90
C LEU A 600 33.46 19.71 -17.86
N ILE A 601 33.36 20.41 -16.75
CA ILE A 601 32.40 21.49 -16.53
C ILE A 601 33.13 22.82 -16.61
N CYS A 602 32.63 23.73 -17.46
CA CYS A 602 33.10 25.11 -17.59
C CYS A 602 32.04 26.05 -17.04
N GLU A 603 32.34 26.83 -16.01
CA GLU A 603 31.46 27.81 -15.41
C GLU A 603 32.03 29.23 -15.51
N THR A 604 31.19 30.18 -15.89
CA THR A 604 31.54 31.60 -15.79
C THR A 604 30.49 32.34 -14.95
N HIS A 605 30.95 32.86 -13.83
CA HIS A 605 30.13 33.67 -12.91
C HIS A 605 30.34 35.16 -13.15
N ASP A 606 29.23 35.90 -13.12
CA ASP A 606 29.24 37.39 -13.11
C ASP A 606 28.07 37.92 -12.24
N THR A 607 28.16 39.18 -11.78
CA THR A 607 27.15 39.81 -10.92
C THR A 607 26.03 40.50 -11.67
N GLY A 608 25.88 40.25 -12.96
CA GLY A 608 24.77 40.79 -13.77
C GLY A 608 23.49 39.97 -13.63
N SER A 609 22.33 40.62 -13.65
CA SER A 609 21.01 39.99 -13.50
C SER A 609 20.34 39.58 -14.82
N CYS A 610 20.94 39.87 -15.98
CA CYS A 610 20.34 39.53 -17.27
C CYS A 610 20.61 38.08 -17.66
N ALA A 611 19.55 37.30 -17.88
CA ALA A 611 19.66 35.94 -18.43
C ALA A 611 20.18 35.99 -19.86
N PRO A 612 21.16 35.15 -20.24
CA PRO A 612 21.55 34.99 -21.64
C PRO A 612 20.40 34.29 -22.39
N HIS A 613 20.05 34.84 -23.58
CA HIS A 613 19.04 34.24 -24.44
C HIS A 613 19.68 33.74 -25.73
N VAL A 614 19.35 32.48 -26.10
CA VAL A 614 19.69 31.96 -27.42
C VAL A 614 18.94 32.76 -28.49
N ARG A 615 19.65 33.47 -29.34
CA ARG A 615 19.08 34.13 -30.53
C ARG A 615 19.47 33.36 -31.76
N HIS A 616 18.54 33.02 -32.62
CA HIS A 616 18.83 32.61 -33.98
C HIS A 616 19.25 33.85 -34.74
N ALA A 617 20.58 34.01 -34.95
CA ALA A 617 21.12 35.09 -35.75
C ALA A 617 20.69 34.93 -37.20
N ALA A 618 20.02 35.93 -37.76
CA ALA A 618 19.82 36.00 -39.22
C ALA A 618 21.17 36.20 -39.90
N GLY A 619 21.32 35.73 -41.15
CA GLY A 619 22.59 35.54 -41.87
C GLY A 619 23.54 36.73 -42.06
N GLY A 620 23.36 37.84 -41.31
CA GLY A 620 24.19 39.04 -41.35
C GLY A 620 24.62 39.62 -40.00
N ASP A 621 24.15 39.05 -38.87
CA ASP A 621 24.49 39.53 -37.55
C ASP A 621 25.83 38.97 -37.05
N GLU A 622 26.76 39.86 -36.72
CA GLU A 622 28.05 39.52 -36.09
C GLU A 622 27.91 39.17 -34.59
N GLY A 623 26.72 39.29 -33.99
CA GLY A 623 26.40 38.98 -32.57
C GLY A 623 25.29 37.98 -32.42
N GLY A 624 25.38 37.07 -31.45
CA GLY A 624 24.30 36.13 -31.05
C GLY A 624 24.54 34.67 -31.50
N ARG A 625 25.66 34.34 -32.12
CA ARG A 625 26.02 32.97 -32.51
C ARG A 625 26.66 32.17 -31.37
N GLY A 626 27.18 32.82 -30.32
CA GLY A 626 27.97 32.21 -29.26
C GLY A 626 27.23 31.14 -28.48
N LEU A 627 26.05 31.47 -27.97
CA LEU A 627 25.21 30.50 -27.23
C LEU A 627 24.66 29.38 -28.13
N PHE A 628 24.42 29.67 -29.41
CA PHE A 628 24.08 28.63 -30.39
C PHE A 628 25.23 27.66 -30.60
N MET A 629 26.47 28.15 -30.77
CA MET A 629 27.64 27.29 -30.85
C MET A 629 27.86 26.50 -29.57
N LEU A 630 27.68 27.14 -28.40
CA LEU A 630 27.78 26.48 -27.12
C LEU A 630 26.79 25.29 -27.03
N SER A 631 25.53 25.49 -27.46
CA SER A 631 24.52 24.43 -27.50
C SER A 631 24.79 23.27 -28.43
N GLN A 632 25.71 23.45 -29.42
CA GLN A 632 26.12 22.39 -30.32
C GLN A 632 27.39 21.65 -29.85
N LEU A 633 28.17 22.26 -28.99
CA LEU A 633 29.45 21.73 -28.50
C LEU A 633 29.34 21.09 -27.13
N ALA A 634 28.45 21.61 -26.30
CA ALA A 634 28.21 21.09 -24.95
C ALA A 634 27.23 19.93 -24.96
N ALA A 635 27.48 18.91 -24.16
CA ALA A 635 26.52 17.86 -23.86
C ALA A 635 25.30 18.41 -23.10
N ARG A 636 25.58 19.35 -22.17
CA ARG A 636 24.57 20.11 -21.41
C ARG A 636 25.09 21.53 -21.19
N TRP A 637 24.19 22.49 -21.09
CA TRP A 637 24.53 23.86 -20.73
C TRP A 637 23.33 24.53 -20.08
N GLY A 638 23.54 25.58 -19.28
CA GLY A 638 22.46 26.30 -18.61
C GLY A 638 22.93 27.55 -17.91
N VAL A 639 22.01 28.12 -17.13
CA VAL A 639 22.22 29.32 -16.33
C VAL A 639 21.67 29.07 -14.94
N ARG A 640 22.47 29.32 -13.94
CA ARG A 640 22.08 29.31 -12.53
C ARG A 640 22.15 30.74 -12.02
N PHE A 641 21.11 31.21 -11.33
CA PHE A 641 21.10 32.48 -10.63
C PHE A 641 21.54 32.29 -9.19
N ASP A 642 22.21 33.29 -8.64
CA ASP A 642 22.54 33.29 -7.22
C ASP A 642 21.25 33.37 -6.39
N PRO A 643 21.26 32.89 -5.12
CA PRO A 643 20.11 32.91 -4.23
C PRO A 643 19.46 34.30 -4.09
N GLU A 644 18.16 34.35 -3.76
CA GLU A 644 17.45 35.60 -3.51
C GLU A 644 18.19 36.49 -2.50
N GLY A 645 18.38 37.76 -2.85
CA GLY A 645 19.13 38.74 -2.05
C GLY A 645 20.58 38.91 -2.45
N THR A 646 21.13 38.04 -3.31
CA THR A 646 22.43 38.23 -3.98
C THR A 646 22.24 38.57 -5.45
N THR A 647 23.19 39.29 -6.03
CA THR A 647 23.15 39.60 -7.46
C THR A 647 24.23 38.84 -8.17
N GLY A 648 23.85 37.97 -9.09
CA GLY A 648 24.79 37.23 -9.89
C GLY A 648 24.16 36.06 -10.63
N LYS A 649 24.92 35.51 -11.55
CA LYS A 649 24.57 34.30 -12.27
C LYS A 649 25.82 33.55 -12.67
N THR A 650 25.67 32.25 -12.81
CA THR A 650 26.69 31.33 -13.40
C THR A 650 26.13 30.78 -14.69
N VAL A 651 26.83 31.01 -15.79
CA VAL A 651 26.57 30.33 -17.07
C VAL A 651 27.53 29.16 -17.17
N TRP A 652 27.03 27.98 -17.41
CA TRP A 652 27.81 26.76 -17.39
C TRP A 652 27.61 25.89 -18.64
N ALA A 653 28.60 25.09 -18.95
CA ALA A 653 28.56 24.12 -20.04
C ALA A 653 29.36 22.87 -19.64
N GLU A 654 28.84 21.71 -20.00
CA GLU A 654 29.46 20.40 -19.75
C GLU A 654 29.90 19.74 -21.04
N GLN A 655 31.08 19.14 -21.03
CA GLN A 655 31.65 18.37 -22.11
C GLN A 655 31.99 16.97 -21.62
N GLU A 656 31.63 15.94 -22.39
CA GLU A 656 31.99 14.56 -22.05
C GLU A 656 33.52 14.38 -22.12
N ILE A 657 34.05 13.68 -21.12
CA ILE A 657 35.44 13.23 -21.11
C ILE A 657 35.45 11.85 -21.78
N PRO A 658 36.13 11.64 -22.90
CA PRO A 658 36.26 10.32 -23.52
C PRO A 658 36.90 9.33 -22.53
N GLU A 659 36.40 8.09 -22.50
CA GLU A 659 36.96 6.99 -21.70
C GLU A 659 38.40 6.64 -22.13
#